data_7e8f22f5ff27cfeacb79dd14dd1e9897
#
_entry.id   7e8f22f5ff27cfeacb79dd14dd1e9897
#
_cell.length_a   1.000
_cell.length_b   1.000
_cell.length_c   1.000
_cell.angle_alpha   90.00
_cell.angle_beta   90.00
_cell.angle_gamma   90.00
#
_symmetry.space_group_name_H-M   'P 1'
#
loop_
_entity.id
_entity.type
_entity.pdbx_description
1 polymer ?
#
loop_
_entity_poly.entity_id
_entity_poly.type
_entity_poly.pdbx_seq_one_letter_code
_entity_poly.pdbx_strand_id
1 'polypeptide(L)'
;MSKKHQKALRRSKAIRRKQNIQRMKNRVKVAATVATSAAILAVPEIKAQQSIDEIIVTARKKPEIVLDIPMNISSISEEEIKIRNIIDKESLYRTLAGAASPRGELILRGLSGSNSSAPGTTNVWTDGVPFNFSNVYDVERVEVLRGPQGTLYGSNAIGGTVHVITNKPNLNEMEISGSVMFQNEKHRPGTEVRAFGVVNLPIVEGSLGLRVTAHSGSKTGKIINLNDGHRGETEDEFIRAQLMWEPNDQTRVNLSYVRDEWFSDAYDNVDLSTPPYYYEALLTPNTDATYGYDVELAFPSCPSGASRPECKLSHIGGLIQDNYNPDFATWYLLNHFDENSTSLVALTIDRDDIFDGVDLSYAGSYRDGNTAGRQNHWSRYDAQDMFRTWIDDTNGWTRLTHELRLQSSGEGPLEWTVGAFHDDSRGDENPNVQWQYHASDNRSRAIADYLWGYWWGYEDPTQLGIDMYGNGNVHYNGNQTRWDDSETAYFGEVSYTMDLEDGKTLELTGGIRFYDIENDYYYVDSGLWNNDTTDIKDGEDGNRIKLSANYRPAENFAVFGIYSEGYRPGGNNGSAPPVSCRNDPAVGNYSDRYTSDQTENIEIGFKGLAFDRKVQYSGAIYQIDWSGVQARVYMDTCGFSYTANAATAESKGFELETTTALADDLKLIVNYSRTNSEMTSDVPSIGASDGDDMTMVPKYNYYLAIDKAINFRGRDGNLRLDVNGYGKFKTHFNVKDQDIADGYEVVNLQASLQVSENTRLNVVVNNLLDDRIVQYKYARSRNIGSYWNIYHTYYAPDRTVAVRMDYSF
;
A
#
# COMPACT_ATOMS: atom_id res chain seq x y z
N MET A 1 16.96 10.78 -31.93
CA MET A 1 15.77 11.65 -32.16
C MET A 1 16.17 12.96 -32.82
N SER A 2 15.47 13.41 -33.89
CA SER A 2 15.83 14.68 -34.55
C SER A 2 15.50 15.86 -33.61
N LYS A 3 16.30 16.94 -33.65
CA LYS A 3 16.06 18.21 -32.93
C LYS A 3 14.61 18.72 -33.07
N LYS A 4 13.94 18.33 -34.17
CA LYS A 4 12.51 18.63 -34.41
C LYS A 4 11.56 17.85 -33.48
N HIS A 5 11.91 16.62 -33.17
CA HIS A 5 11.07 15.75 -32.28
C HIS A 5 11.18 16.17 -30.81
N GLN A 6 12.41 16.47 -30.36
CA GLN A 6 12.63 17.04 -29.00
C GLN A 6 11.94 18.40 -28.83
N LYS A 7 11.91 19.22 -29.88
CA LYS A 7 11.22 20.52 -29.84
C LYS A 7 9.70 20.35 -29.84
N ALA A 8 9.18 19.29 -30.47
CA ALA A 8 7.75 18.95 -30.44
C ALA A 8 7.32 18.42 -29.06
N LEU A 9 8.14 17.52 -28.44
CA LEU A 9 7.90 17.02 -27.08
C LEU A 9 7.93 18.14 -26.03
N ARG A 10 8.94 19.03 -26.09
CA ARG A 10 9.01 20.19 -25.20
C ARG A 10 7.83 21.17 -25.40
N ARG A 11 7.33 21.31 -26.64
CA ARG A 11 6.13 22.10 -26.91
C ARG A 11 4.86 21.43 -26.40
N SER A 12 4.72 20.12 -26.56
CA SER A 12 3.55 19.39 -26.05
C SER A 12 3.52 19.39 -24.50
N LYS A 13 4.67 19.16 -23.83
CA LYS A 13 4.80 19.30 -22.37
C LYS A 13 4.48 20.73 -21.89
N ALA A 14 4.98 21.75 -22.57
CA ALA A 14 4.68 23.15 -22.22
C ALA A 14 3.22 23.53 -22.46
N ILE A 15 2.55 22.94 -23.46
CA ILE A 15 1.13 23.13 -23.72
C ILE A 15 0.30 22.38 -22.67
N ARG A 16 0.65 21.14 -22.33
CA ARG A 16 0.01 20.34 -21.26
C ARG A 16 0.15 21.05 -19.91
N ARG A 17 1.34 21.53 -19.56
CA ARG A 17 1.59 22.33 -18.35
C ARG A 17 0.78 23.63 -18.30
N LYS A 18 0.67 24.35 -19.40
CA LYS A 18 -0.18 25.55 -19.46
C LYS A 18 -1.67 25.20 -19.36
N GLN A 19 -2.11 24.10 -19.97
CA GLN A 19 -3.49 23.64 -19.88
C GLN A 19 -3.83 23.16 -18.46
N ASN A 20 -2.92 22.47 -17.77
CA ASN A 20 -3.11 22.03 -16.38
C ASN A 20 -3.14 23.23 -15.42
N ILE A 21 -2.20 24.18 -15.54
CA ILE A 21 -2.22 25.41 -14.76
C ILE A 21 -3.51 26.21 -15.02
N GLN A 22 -4.00 26.25 -16.25
CA GLN A 22 -5.24 26.93 -16.59
C GLN A 22 -6.48 26.18 -16.07
N ARG A 23 -6.47 24.81 -16.11
CA ARG A 23 -7.48 23.96 -15.49
C ARG A 23 -7.50 24.14 -13.98
N MET A 24 -6.33 24.14 -13.34
CA MET A 24 -6.19 24.36 -11.88
C MET A 24 -6.70 25.76 -11.47
N LYS A 25 -6.32 26.82 -12.20
CA LYS A 25 -6.84 28.18 -11.96
C LYS A 25 -8.36 28.30 -12.16
N ASN A 26 -8.93 27.56 -13.11
CA ASN A 26 -10.36 27.54 -13.35
C ASN A 26 -11.08 26.71 -12.27
N ARG A 27 -10.48 25.59 -11.81
CA ARG A 27 -11.02 24.74 -10.74
C ARG A 27 -10.99 25.45 -9.38
N VAL A 28 -9.90 26.15 -9.06
CA VAL A 28 -9.82 27.01 -7.85
C VAL A 28 -10.85 28.16 -7.91
N LYS A 29 -11.11 28.72 -9.08
CA LYS A 29 -12.18 29.71 -9.25
C LYS A 29 -13.56 29.11 -9.03
N VAL A 30 -13.83 27.90 -9.51
CA VAL A 30 -15.12 27.22 -9.30
C VAL A 30 -15.31 26.89 -7.82
N ALA A 31 -14.31 26.37 -7.15
CA ALA A 31 -14.35 26.08 -5.70
C ALA A 31 -14.54 27.39 -4.88
N ALA A 32 -13.85 28.47 -5.23
CA ALA A 32 -14.01 29.77 -4.59
C ALA A 32 -15.37 30.42 -4.87
N THR A 33 -15.96 30.21 -6.04
CA THR A 33 -17.28 30.75 -6.40
C THR A 33 -18.41 29.99 -5.72
N VAL A 34 -18.26 28.68 -5.49
CA VAL A 34 -19.21 27.87 -4.73
C VAL A 34 -19.17 28.25 -3.25
N ALA A 35 -17.99 28.51 -2.69
CA ALA A 35 -17.82 28.92 -1.29
C ALA A 35 -18.38 30.31 -0.95
N THR A 36 -18.55 31.19 -1.95
CA THR A 36 -19.04 32.57 -1.71
C THR A 36 -20.55 32.74 -1.82
N SER A 37 -21.30 31.72 -2.21
CA SER A 37 -22.75 31.82 -2.50
C SER A 37 -23.66 31.30 -1.38
N ALA A 38 -23.13 30.75 -0.30
CA ALA A 38 -23.92 30.15 0.76
C ALA A 38 -23.63 30.81 2.12
N ALA A 39 -24.52 31.67 2.56
CA ALA A 39 -24.54 32.24 3.90
C ALA A 39 -25.86 31.94 4.60
N ILE A 40 -25.75 31.52 5.85
CA ILE A 40 -26.71 31.53 6.94
C ILE A 40 -27.66 30.31 7.07
N LEU A 41 -27.34 29.39 7.98
CA LEU A 41 -28.28 28.76 8.92
C LEU A 41 -27.53 28.07 10.09
N ALA A 42 -28.20 27.93 11.25
CA ALA A 42 -27.63 27.71 12.55
C ALA A 42 -26.97 26.34 12.78
N VAL A 43 -25.85 26.32 13.48
CA VAL A 43 -25.08 25.16 13.93
C VAL A 43 -25.55 24.74 15.34
N PRO A 44 -25.71 23.43 15.64
CA PRO A 44 -25.90 22.96 17.00
C PRO A 44 -24.63 23.14 17.85
N GLU A 45 -24.80 23.57 19.09
CA GLU A 45 -23.72 23.65 20.09
C GLU A 45 -23.12 22.26 20.33
N ILE A 46 -21.84 22.08 20.02
CA ILE A 46 -21.07 20.89 20.43
C ILE A 46 -20.82 21.03 21.93
N LYS A 47 -21.59 20.31 22.75
CA LYS A 47 -21.30 20.12 24.17
C LYS A 47 -20.09 19.17 24.26
N ALA A 48 -19.10 19.54 25.07
CA ALA A 48 -17.99 18.66 25.42
C ALA A 48 -18.55 17.32 25.96
N GLN A 49 -18.19 16.22 25.30
CA GLN A 49 -18.72 14.90 25.61
C GLN A 49 -18.06 14.37 26.88
N GLN A 50 -18.81 14.16 27.92
CA GLN A 50 -18.32 13.71 29.25
C GLN A 50 -18.03 12.19 29.31
N SER A 51 -18.48 11.41 28.32
CA SER A 51 -18.31 9.96 28.26
C SER A 51 -17.86 9.51 26.87
N ILE A 52 -17.16 8.39 26.82
CA ILE A 52 -16.79 7.75 25.55
C ILE A 52 -18.01 6.98 25.03
N ASP A 53 -18.44 7.25 23.81
CA ASP A 53 -19.57 6.57 23.18
C ASP A 53 -19.26 5.12 22.86
N GLU A 54 -20.30 4.30 22.79
CA GLU A 54 -20.18 2.94 22.26
C GLU A 54 -19.86 2.98 20.77
N ILE A 55 -18.84 2.20 20.39
CA ILE A 55 -18.41 2.09 19.00
C ILE A 55 -19.16 0.94 18.36
N ILE A 56 -19.92 1.25 17.30
CA ILE A 56 -20.54 0.25 16.43
C ILE A 56 -19.61 -0.01 15.26
N VAL A 57 -19.39 -1.28 14.95
CA VAL A 57 -18.53 -1.74 13.85
C VAL A 57 -19.26 -2.79 13.01
N THR A 58 -18.71 -3.05 11.81
CA THR A 58 -19.27 -4.03 10.86
C THR A 58 -18.31 -5.19 10.58
N ALA A 59 -17.45 -5.48 11.54
CA ALA A 59 -16.39 -6.49 11.47
C ALA A 59 -16.87 -7.91 11.10
N ARG A 60 -18.05 -8.31 11.58
CA ARG A 60 -18.70 -9.58 11.20
C ARG A 60 -19.76 -9.41 10.09
N LYS A 61 -19.59 -8.35 9.26
CA LYS A 61 -20.49 -8.01 8.14
C LYS A 61 -21.93 -7.72 8.56
N LYS A 62 -22.13 -7.35 9.82
CA LYS A 62 -23.37 -6.82 10.42
C LYS A 62 -23.02 -5.75 11.45
N PRO A 63 -23.89 -4.75 11.72
CA PRO A 63 -23.65 -3.74 12.75
C PRO A 63 -23.65 -4.37 14.14
N GLU A 64 -22.56 -4.21 14.91
CA GLU A 64 -22.41 -4.76 16.25
C GLU A 64 -21.63 -3.81 17.16
N ILE A 65 -21.88 -3.86 18.45
CA ILE A 65 -21.08 -3.13 19.44
C ILE A 65 -19.70 -3.81 19.55
N VAL A 66 -18.63 -3.03 19.63
CA VAL A 66 -17.25 -3.58 19.73
C VAL A 66 -17.10 -4.60 20.86
N LEU A 67 -17.82 -4.44 21.98
CA LEU A 67 -17.79 -5.37 23.12
C LEU A 67 -18.35 -6.76 22.80
N ASP A 68 -19.24 -6.86 21.81
CA ASP A 68 -19.87 -8.14 21.42
C ASP A 68 -19.01 -8.96 20.46
N ILE A 69 -17.96 -8.38 19.88
CA ILE A 69 -17.14 -9.04 18.87
C ILE A 69 -15.97 -9.77 19.53
N PRO A 70 -15.83 -11.09 19.39
CA PRO A 70 -14.78 -11.88 20.03
C PRO A 70 -13.42 -11.82 19.29
N MET A 71 -12.91 -10.60 19.01
CA MET A 71 -11.60 -10.38 18.43
C MET A 71 -11.05 -9.00 18.78
N ASN A 72 -9.74 -8.80 18.64
CA ASN A 72 -9.14 -7.48 18.79
C ASN A 72 -9.38 -6.63 17.54
N ILE A 73 -10.09 -5.50 17.73
CA ILE A 73 -10.48 -4.59 16.65
C ILE A 73 -10.24 -3.15 17.08
N SER A 74 -9.64 -2.36 16.18
CA SER A 74 -9.57 -0.89 16.30
C SER A 74 -10.57 -0.26 15.36
N SER A 75 -11.29 0.74 15.84
CA SER A 75 -12.15 1.59 15.02
C SER A 75 -11.71 3.04 15.17
N ILE A 76 -11.48 3.71 14.06
CA ILE A 76 -11.06 5.11 13.98
C ILE A 76 -12.18 5.87 13.29
N SER A 77 -12.84 6.76 14.02
CA SER A 77 -13.98 7.54 13.53
C SER A 77 -13.57 8.69 12.60
N GLU A 78 -14.53 9.24 11.86
CA GLU A 78 -14.34 10.44 11.05
C GLU A 78 -13.74 11.61 11.84
N GLU A 79 -14.23 11.83 13.08
CA GLU A 79 -13.73 12.89 13.96
C GLU A 79 -12.24 12.65 14.28
N GLU A 80 -11.85 11.43 14.62
CA GLU A 80 -10.45 11.08 14.87
C GLU A 80 -9.59 11.23 13.62
N ILE A 81 -10.08 10.82 12.45
CA ILE A 81 -9.40 11.02 11.16
C ILE A 81 -9.12 12.52 10.94
N LYS A 82 -10.10 13.38 11.20
CA LYS A 82 -9.97 14.83 11.08
C LYS A 82 -9.01 15.42 12.13
N ILE A 83 -9.16 15.05 13.42
CA ILE A 83 -8.33 15.56 14.52
C ILE A 83 -6.86 15.10 14.35
N ARG A 84 -6.62 13.84 13.94
CA ARG A 84 -5.26 13.31 13.73
C ARG A 84 -4.64 13.77 12.41
N ASN A 85 -5.36 14.52 11.57
CA ASN A 85 -4.98 14.89 10.21
C ASN A 85 -4.50 13.67 9.38
N ILE A 86 -5.27 12.59 9.48
CA ILE A 86 -5.04 11.39 8.66
C ILE A 86 -5.52 11.70 7.25
N ILE A 87 -4.60 11.81 6.30
CA ILE A 87 -4.86 12.16 4.90
C ILE A 87 -4.59 10.99 3.94
N ASP A 88 -3.82 10.02 4.41
CA ASP A 88 -3.42 8.83 3.66
C ASP A 88 -3.34 7.60 4.58
N LYS A 89 -3.20 6.44 3.97
CA LYS A 89 -3.12 5.16 4.68
C LYS A 89 -1.87 5.03 5.56
N GLU A 90 -0.73 5.62 5.20
CA GLU A 90 0.47 5.56 6.03
C GLU A 90 0.29 6.31 7.35
N SER A 91 -0.32 7.49 7.30
CA SER A 91 -0.64 8.26 8.50
C SER A 91 -1.64 7.54 9.40
N LEU A 92 -2.58 6.77 8.82
CA LEU A 92 -3.49 5.88 9.54
C LEU A 92 -2.72 4.75 10.24
N TYR A 93 -1.88 4.01 9.51
CA TYR A 93 -1.20 2.81 10.02
C TYR A 93 -0.25 3.12 11.18
N ARG A 94 0.35 4.30 11.21
CA ARG A 94 1.24 4.73 12.31
C ARG A 94 0.53 4.86 13.66
N THR A 95 -0.79 4.97 13.70
CA THR A 95 -1.56 5.11 14.94
C THR A 95 -2.02 3.78 15.54
N LEU A 96 -1.84 2.67 14.82
CA LEU A 96 -2.33 1.35 15.18
C LEU A 96 -1.31 0.57 15.99
N ALA A 97 -1.76 -0.09 17.07
CA ALA A 97 -0.95 -1.08 17.75
C ALA A 97 -0.71 -2.32 16.87
N GLY A 98 0.49 -2.89 16.90
CA GLY A 98 0.84 -4.09 16.13
C GLY A 98 0.98 -3.89 14.62
N ALA A 99 0.93 -2.65 14.15
CA ALA A 99 1.07 -2.30 12.74
C ALA A 99 2.45 -1.75 12.39
N ALA A 100 2.96 -2.13 11.24
CA ALA A 100 4.14 -1.55 10.61
C ALA A 100 3.88 -1.35 9.11
N SER A 101 4.48 -0.33 8.51
CA SER A 101 4.32 -0.05 7.08
C SER A 101 5.62 0.54 6.50
N PRO A 102 6.73 -0.21 6.49
CA PRO A 102 8.04 0.32 6.09
C PRO A 102 8.14 0.64 4.60
N ARG A 103 7.26 0.08 3.75
CA ARG A 103 7.20 0.31 2.29
C ARG A 103 5.81 0.64 1.78
N GLY A 104 4.92 1.15 2.64
CA GLY A 104 3.53 1.43 2.29
C GLY A 104 2.58 0.23 2.40
N GLU A 105 3.08 -1.01 2.50
CA GLU A 105 2.27 -2.19 2.78
C GLU A 105 2.00 -2.31 4.28
N LEU A 106 0.77 -2.62 4.65
CA LEU A 106 0.41 -2.84 6.04
C LEU A 106 0.82 -4.25 6.48
N ILE A 107 1.67 -4.29 7.49
CA ILE A 107 2.07 -5.51 8.18
C ILE A 107 1.40 -5.50 9.56
N LEU A 108 0.53 -6.47 9.81
CA LEU A 108 -0.10 -6.67 11.11
C LEU A 108 0.52 -7.88 11.81
N ARG A 109 0.73 -7.77 13.13
CA ARG A 109 1.23 -8.85 13.98
C ARG A 109 2.51 -9.52 13.47
N GLY A 110 3.33 -8.77 12.73
CA GLY A 110 4.63 -9.26 12.24
C GLY A 110 4.57 -10.28 11.11
N LEU A 111 3.43 -10.45 10.45
CA LEU A 111 3.30 -11.30 9.27
C LEU A 111 3.73 -10.50 8.03
N SER A 112 5.02 -10.46 7.78
CA SER A 112 5.61 -9.71 6.68
C SER A 112 5.69 -10.57 5.42
N GLY A 113 4.87 -10.26 4.40
CA GLY A 113 5.00 -10.82 3.05
C GLY A 113 6.15 -10.23 2.24
N SER A 114 7.07 -9.54 2.91
CA SER A 114 8.09 -8.70 2.31
C SER A 114 9.02 -9.42 1.35
N ASN A 115 9.34 -8.74 0.25
CA ASN A 115 10.28 -9.16 -0.79
C ASN A 115 9.83 -10.33 -1.68
N SER A 116 8.56 -10.77 -1.62
CA SER A 116 8.02 -11.72 -2.57
C SER A 116 7.14 -11.02 -3.62
N SER A 117 6.90 -11.68 -4.75
CA SER A 117 5.87 -11.29 -5.72
C SER A 117 4.46 -11.71 -5.24
N ALA A 118 4.39 -12.37 -4.09
CA ALA A 118 3.15 -12.85 -3.50
C ALA A 118 2.26 -11.69 -3.03
N PRO A 119 0.94 -11.88 -2.98
CA PRO A 119 0.01 -10.92 -2.43
C PRO A 119 0.36 -10.49 -1.00
N GLY A 120 -0.07 -9.30 -0.58
CA GLY A 120 0.09 -8.82 0.78
C GLY A 120 -0.58 -9.73 1.82
N THR A 121 -0.20 -9.56 3.09
CA THR A 121 -0.72 -10.35 4.21
C THR A 121 -1.94 -9.74 4.87
N THR A 122 -2.34 -8.56 4.45
CA THR A 122 -3.51 -7.81 4.95
C THR A 122 -4.35 -7.36 3.77
N ASN A 123 -5.63 -7.72 3.75
CA ASN A 123 -6.54 -7.25 2.73
C ASN A 123 -7.27 -5.96 3.14
N VAL A 124 -7.80 -5.23 2.17
CA VAL A 124 -8.56 -4.00 2.37
C VAL A 124 -9.91 -4.11 1.67
N TRP A 125 -10.96 -3.82 2.41
CA TRP A 125 -12.33 -3.79 1.92
C TRP A 125 -12.90 -2.38 2.09
N THR A 126 -13.68 -1.95 1.14
CA THR A 126 -14.40 -0.67 1.23
C THR A 126 -15.87 -0.89 0.94
N ASP A 127 -16.74 -0.48 1.86
CA ASP A 127 -18.19 -0.61 1.72
C ASP A 127 -18.66 -2.02 1.32
N GLY A 128 -17.99 -3.05 1.82
CA GLY A 128 -18.34 -4.45 1.58
C GLY A 128 -17.78 -5.08 0.31
N VAL A 129 -16.94 -4.37 -0.48
CA VAL A 129 -16.24 -4.93 -1.65
C VAL A 129 -14.72 -4.84 -1.48
N PRO A 130 -13.93 -5.77 -2.08
CA PRO A 130 -12.47 -5.73 -2.01
C PRO A 130 -11.92 -4.53 -2.80
N PHE A 131 -11.64 -3.42 -2.12
CA PHE A 131 -11.08 -2.22 -2.73
C PHE A 131 -10.22 -1.44 -1.74
N ASN A 132 -9.05 -0.98 -2.20
CA ASN A 132 -8.09 -0.21 -1.41
C ASN A 132 -7.95 1.19 -2.01
N PHE A 133 -8.43 2.20 -1.31
CA PHE A 133 -8.24 3.60 -1.68
C PHE A 133 -6.79 4.04 -1.47
N SER A 134 -6.33 4.97 -2.29
CA SER A 134 -5.07 5.68 -2.09
C SER A 134 -5.14 6.68 -0.92
N ASN A 135 -6.32 7.18 -0.60
CA ASN A 135 -6.58 8.23 0.39
C ASN A 135 -7.79 7.91 1.29
N VAL A 136 -8.02 8.71 2.34
CA VAL A 136 -9.08 8.51 3.35
C VAL A 136 -10.07 9.70 3.40
N TYR A 137 -10.44 10.24 2.24
CA TYR A 137 -11.39 11.36 2.18
C TYR A 137 -12.84 10.89 2.31
N ASP A 138 -13.63 11.64 3.09
CA ASP A 138 -15.06 11.41 3.30
C ASP A 138 -15.35 9.97 3.75
N VAL A 139 -14.62 9.54 4.75
CA VAL A 139 -14.71 8.23 5.38
C VAL A 139 -15.39 8.39 6.73
N GLU A 140 -16.42 7.60 6.99
CA GLU A 140 -17.16 7.58 8.26
C GLU A 140 -16.28 6.96 9.37
N ARG A 141 -15.65 5.83 9.06
CA ARG A 141 -14.71 5.15 9.96
C ARG A 141 -13.84 4.15 9.24
N VAL A 142 -12.75 3.79 9.87
CA VAL A 142 -11.88 2.67 9.46
C VAL A 142 -11.83 1.65 10.60
N GLU A 143 -12.15 0.41 10.29
CA GLU A 143 -12.07 -0.73 11.19
C GLU A 143 -10.86 -1.58 10.83
N VAL A 144 -10.04 -1.95 11.81
CA VAL A 144 -8.87 -2.80 11.62
C VAL A 144 -9.03 -4.06 12.45
N LEU A 145 -9.28 -5.16 11.78
CA LEU A 145 -9.45 -6.49 12.35
C LEU A 145 -8.09 -7.18 12.37
N ARG A 146 -7.60 -7.53 13.53
CA ARG A 146 -6.29 -8.16 13.69
C ARG A 146 -6.39 -9.67 13.75
N GLY A 147 -5.37 -10.33 13.21
CA GLY A 147 -5.31 -11.78 13.07
C GLY A 147 -6.08 -12.30 11.86
N PRO A 148 -5.94 -13.59 11.56
CA PRO A 148 -6.53 -14.20 10.37
C PRO A 148 -8.05 -14.04 10.30
N GLN A 149 -8.55 -13.63 9.13
CA GLN A 149 -9.97 -13.41 8.82
C GLN A 149 -10.44 -14.27 7.64
N GLY A 150 -9.83 -15.43 7.44
CA GLY A 150 -10.06 -16.27 6.26
C GLY A 150 -11.50 -16.74 6.08
N THR A 151 -12.31 -16.85 7.15
CA THR A 151 -13.71 -17.30 7.04
C THR A 151 -14.64 -16.29 6.40
N LEU A 152 -14.62 -15.02 6.84
CA LEU A 152 -15.55 -14.00 6.35
C LEU A 152 -14.99 -13.11 5.24
N TYR A 153 -13.67 -12.87 5.25
CA TYR A 153 -13.00 -11.96 4.31
C TYR A 153 -12.13 -12.69 3.27
N GLY A 154 -12.00 -14.04 3.38
CA GLY A 154 -11.36 -14.87 2.37
C GLY A 154 -9.85 -14.74 2.30
N SER A 155 -9.33 -14.83 1.09
CA SER A 155 -7.91 -14.83 0.79
C SER A 155 -7.18 -13.53 1.18
N ASN A 156 -5.86 -13.65 1.41
CA ASN A 156 -4.96 -12.54 1.77
C ASN A 156 -5.24 -11.85 3.12
N ALA A 157 -6.11 -12.41 3.95
CA ALA A 157 -6.42 -11.92 5.29
C ALA A 157 -5.68 -12.71 6.38
N ILE A 158 -4.40 -13.02 6.19
CA ILE A 158 -3.62 -13.83 7.15
C ILE A 158 -3.12 -13.01 8.35
N GLY A 159 -2.81 -11.73 8.16
CA GLY A 159 -2.42 -10.79 9.22
C GLY A 159 -3.61 -10.01 9.77
N GLY A 160 -4.63 -9.82 8.94
CA GLY A 160 -5.83 -9.08 9.29
C GLY A 160 -6.55 -8.47 8.09
N THR A 161 -7.56 -7.66 8.39
CA THR A 161 -8.38 -6.94 7.40
C THR A 161 -8.55 -5.49 7.82
N VAL A 162 -8.44 -4.58 6.87
CA VAL A 162 -8.85 -3.17 7.02
C VAL A 162 -10.18 -3.00 6.30
N HIS A 163 -11.19 -2.56 7.03
CA HIS A 163 -12.50 -2.25 6.47
C HIS A 163 -12.74 -0.74 6.52
N VAL A 164 -12.84 -0.11 5.36
CA VAL A 164 -13.11 1.32 5.20
C VAL A 164 -14.58 1.50 4.93
N ILE A 165 -15.26 2.25 5.78
CA ILE A 165 -16.67 2.61 5.63
C ILE A 165 -16.74 4.07 5.23
N THR A 166 -17.31 4.36 4.07
CA THR A 166 -17.45 5.73 3.56
C THR A 166 -18.74 6.36 4.05
N ASN A 167 -18.77 7.71 4.15
CA ASN A 167 -20.01 8.43 4.39
C ASN A 167 -21.01 8.19 3.27
N LYS A 168 -22.25 7.84 3.64
CA LYS A 168 -23.33 7.59 2.70
C LYS A 168 -24.11 8.86 2.38
N PRO A 169 -24.85 8.92 1.26
CA PRO A 169 -25.76 10.02 0.98
C PRO A 169 -26.77 10.24 2.08
N ASN A 170 -26.86 11.47 2.61
CA ASN A 170 -27.93 11.89 3.47
C ASN A 170 -29.18 12.16 2.63
N LEU A 171 -30.27 11.45 2.93
CA LEU A 171 -31.49 11.51 2.16
C LEU A 171 -32.38 12.71 2.50
N ASN A 172 -32.09 13.43 3.60
CA ASN A 172 -32.96 14.48 4.12
C ASN A 172 -32.34 15.86 3.98
N GLU A 173 -31.01 16.00 4.04
CA GLU A 173 -30.35 17.29 4.10
C GLU A 173 -29.32 17.49 3.00
N MET A 174 -29.26 18.69 2.48
CA MET A 174 -28.17 19.11 1.60
C MET A 174 -26.95 19.47 2.43
N GLU A 175 -25.80 18.93 2.06
CA GLU A 175 -24.53 19.22 2.72
C GLU A 175 -23.47 19.64 1.69
N ILE A 176 -22.70 20.64 2.04
CA ILE A 176 -21.49 21.03 1.27
C ILE A 176 -20.35 21.16 2.25
N SER A 177 -19.31 20.39 2.03
CA SER A 177 -18.09 20.49 2.84
C SER A 177 -16.84 20.37 1.98
N GLY A 178 -15.71 20.79 2.51
CA GLY A 178 -14.44 20.63 1.84
C GLY A 178 -13.29 21.23 2.62
N SER A 179 -12.08 20.99 2.14
CA SER A 179 -10.88 21.57 2.70
C SER A 179 -9.86 21.95 1.65
N VAL A 180 -9.01 22.90 2.02
CA VAL A 180 -7.79 23.23 1.28
C VAL A 180 -6.63 23.23 2.25
N MET A 181 -5.57 22.50 1.89
CA MET A 181 -4.35 22.35 2.67
C MET A 181 -3.15 22.87 1.88
N PHE A 182 -2.31 23.63 2.55
CA PHE A 182 -1.00 24.05 2.08
C PHE A 182 0.05 23.46 3.02
N GLN A 183 0.98 22.68 2.49
CA GLN A 183 2.01 22.02 3.27
C GLN A 183 3.39 22.33 2.71
N ASN A 184 4.33 22.65 3.60
CA ASN A 184 5.73 22.75 3.28
C ASN A 184 6.51 21.68 4.04
N GLU A 185 7.37 20.95 3.33
CA GLU A 185 8.31 20.01 3.91
C GLU A 185 9.72 20.62 3.87
N LYS A 186 10.46 20.46 4.96
CA LYS A 186 11.86 20.87 4.98
C LYS A 186 12.65 20.16 3.88
N HIS A 187 13.52 20.88 3.20
CA HIS A 187 14.32 20.42 2.07
C HIS A 187 13.54 20.08 0.78
N ARG A 188 12.21 20.16 0.78
CA ARG A 188 11.40 20.06 -0.44
C ARG A 188 11.14 21.45 -0.99
N PRO A 189 11.45 21.75 -2.27
CA PRO A 189 11.09 23.01 -2.89
C PRO A 189 9.58 23.06 -3.18
N GLY A 190 9.02 24.24 -3.08
CA GLY A 190 7.60 24.48 -3.35
C GLY A 190 6.69 24.17 -2.17
N THR A 191 5.41 24.31 -2.40
CA THR A 191 4.34 24.05 -1.44
C THR A 191 3.45 22.97 -2.01
N GLU A 192 3.24 21.92 -1.26
CA GLU A 192 2.22 20.92 -1.55
C GLU A 192 0.84 21.53 -1.35
N VAL A 193 -0.06 21.32 -2.30
CA VAL A 193 -1.43 21.80 -2.25
C VAL A 193 -2.38 20.64 -2.42
N ARG A 194 -3.32 20.50 -1.49
CA ARG A 194 -4.39 19.51 -1.56
C ARG A 194 -5.72 20.21 -1.36
N ALA A 195 -6.70 19.84 -2.17
CA ALA A 195 -8.08 20.31 -2.03
C ALA A 195 -9.03 19.13 -2.14
N PHE A 196 -9.99 19.06 -1.22
CA PHE A 196 -11.09 18.11 -1.38
C PHE A 196 -12.43 18.81 -1.12
N GLY A 197 -13.50 18.22 -1.70
CA GLY A 197 -14.85 18.74 -1.53
C GLY A 197 -15.88 17.64 -1.60
N VAL A 198 -16.96 17.85 -0.87
CA VAL A 198 -18.13 16.96 -0.79
C VAL A 198 -19.39 17.76 -1.05
N VAL A 199 -20.27 17.21 -1.85
CA VAL A 199 -21.65 17.72 -2.06
C VAL A 199 -22.59 16.57 -1.85
N ASN A 200 -23.55 16.73 -0.93
CA ASN A 200 -24.66 15.82 -0.71
C ASN A 200 -25.97 16.48 -1.14
N LEU A 201 -26.75 15.80 -1.93
CA LEU A 201 -28.02 16.29 -2.50
C LEU A 201 -29.13 15.25 -2.26
N PRO A 202 -30.13 15.53 -1.42
CA PRO A 202 -31.35 14.74 -1.40
C PRO A 202 -32.14 15.04 -2.69
N ILE A 203 -32.23 14.04 -3.58
CA ILE A 203 -32.96 14.15 -4.87
C ILE A 203 -34.47 13.97 -4.63
N VAL A 204 -34.79 12.98 -3.81
CA VAL A 204 -36.16 12.75 -3.28
C VAL A 204 -36.00 12.59 -1.77
N GLU A 205 -36.50 13.55 -1.03
CA GLU A 205 -36.40 13.60 0.45
C GLU A 205 -36.85 12.26 1.07
N GLY A 206 -36.03 11.71 1.93
CA GLY A 206 -36.22 10.45 2.61
C GLY A 206 -36.12 9.19 1.75
N SER A 207 -35.80 9.30 0.43
CA SER A 207 -35.81 8.13 -0.44
C SER A 207 -34.64 8.03 -1.43
N LEU A 208 -34.17 9.15 -1.98
CA LEU A 208 -33.10 9.11 -2.99
C LEU A 208 -32.12 10.25 -2.78
N GLY A 209 -30.86 9.94 -2.57
CA GLY A 209 -29.79 10.91 -2.39
C GLY A 209 -28.56 10.63 -3.23
N LEU A 210 -27.85 11.69 -3.58
CA LEU A 210 -26.58 11.66 -4.29
C LEU A 210 -25.50 12.34 -3.42
N ARG A 211 -24.36 11.66 -3.22
CA ARG A 211 -23.17 12.24 -2.60
C ARG A 211 -21.99 12.17 -3.55
N VAL A 212 -21.33 13.29 -3.76
CA VAL A 212 -20.16 13.37 -4.62
C VAL A 212 -18.98 13.93 -3.82
N THR A 213 -17.89 13.18 -3.79
CA THR A 213 -16.62 13.54 -3.16
C THR A 213 -15.55 13.66 -4.25
N ALA A 214 -14.78 14.73 -4.24
CA ALA A 214 -13.68 14.93 -5.17
C ALA A 214 -12.43 15.47 -4.46
N HIS A 215 -11.26 15.03 -4.91
CA HIS A 215 -9.97 15.46 -4.39
C HIS A 215 -9.00 15.72 -5.54
N SER A 216 -8.08 16.67 -5.32
CA SER A 216 -6.91 16.89 -6.18
C SER A 216 -5.75 17.37 -5.31
N GLY A 217 -4.59 16.74 -5.50
CA GLY A 217 -3.35 17.05 -4.82
C GLY A 217 -2.17 17.20 -5.77
N SER A 218 -1.19 18.01 -5.39
CA SER A 218 0.08 18.09 -6.10
C SER A 218 1.24 18.46 -5.16
N LYS A 219 2.40 17.87 -5.41
CA LYS A 219 3.66 18.17 -4.71
C LYS A 219 4.85 18.05 -5.63
N THR A 220 5.85 18.91 -5.46
CA THR A 220 7.14 18.83 -6.17
C THR A 220 8.02 17.74 -5.55
N GLY A 221 8.78 17.02 -6.34
CA GLY A 221 9.75 16.03 -5.87
C GLY A 221 10.84 16.64 -4.99
N LYS A 222 11.23 15.90 -3.95
CA LYS A 222 12.27 16.29 -2.99
C LYS A 222 13.67 16.03 -3.52
N ILE A 223 13.84 14.91 -4.20
CA ILE A 223 15.12 14.43 -4.72
C ILE A 223 15.37 15.06 -6.08
N ILE A 224 16.59 15.56 -6.30
CA ILE A 224 17.02 16.12 -7.58
C ILE A 224 17.82 15.08 -8.38
N ASN A 225 17.50 14.93 -9.65
CA ASN A 225 18.37 14.22 -10.58
C ASN A 225 19.52 15.13 -11.01
N LEU A 226 20.75 14.76 -10.68
CA LEU A 226 21.93 15.55 -10.94
C LEU A 226 22.30 15.62 -12.43
N ASN A 227 21.77 14.70 -13.25
CA ASN A 227 22.04 14.67 -14.69
C ASN A 227 21.39 15.85 -15.43
N ASP A 228 20.16 16.21 -15.07
CA ASP A 228 19.37 17.22 -15.79
C ASP A 228 18.74 18.29 -14.89
N GLY A 229 18.96 18.19 -13.58
CA GLY A 229 18.38 19.08 -12.58
C GLY A 229 16.88 18.85 -12.34
N HIS A 230 16.30 17.76 -12.86
CA HIS A 230 14.89 17.42 -12.68
C HIS A 230 14.59 16.96 -11.26
N ARG A 231 13.42 17.33 -10.73
CA ARG A 231 12.91 16.87 -9.42
C ARG A 231 11.60 16.12 -9.56
N GLY A 232 10.87 16.37 -10.64
CA GLY A 232 9.55 15.81 -10.87
C GLY A 232 8.46 16.41 -10.00
N GLU A 233 7.25 15.90 -10.23
CA GLU A 233 6.03 16.26 -9.49
C GLU A 233 5.23 14.97 -9.23
N THR A 234 4.46 14.96 -8.16
CA THR A 234 3.45 13.92 -7.90
C THR A 234 2.10 14.60 -7.92
N GLU A 235 1.16 14.05 -8.64
CA GLU A 235 -0.24 14.51 -8.74
C GLU A 235 -1.17 13.34 -8.39
N ASP A 236 -2.21 13.60 -7.63
CA ASP A 236 -3.26 12.65 -7.30
C ASP A 236 -4.64 13.29 -7.48
N GLU A 237 -5.54 12.60 -8.15
CA GLU A 237 -6.93 13.02 -8.39
C GLU A 237 -7.88 11.87 -8.03
N PHE A 238 -8.97 12.20 -7.38
CA PHE A 238 -9.97 11.24 -6.94
C PHE A 238 -11.36 11.81 -7.09
N ILE A 239 -12.30 10.98 -7.52
CA ILE A 239 -13.74 11.28 -7.49
C ILE A 239 -14.52 10.03 -7.08
N ARG A 240 -15.48 10.20 -6.18
CA ARG A 240 -16.46 9.20 -5.79
C ARG A 240 -17.84 9.80 -5.91
N ALA A 241 -18.77 9.12 -6.60
CA ALA A 241 -20.17 9.46 -6.67
C ALA A 241 -21.00 8.26 -6.15
N GLN A 242 -21.85 8.50 -5.17
CA GLN A 242 -22.70 7.48 -4.56
C GLN A 242 -24.16 7.89 -4.70
N LEU A 243 -24.99 7.00 -5.24
CA LEU A 243 -26.43 7.14 -5.34
C LEU A 243 -27.06 6.13 -4.39
N MET A 244 -27.75 6.62 -3.36
CA MET A 244 -28.43 5.80 -2.38
C MET A 244 -29.93 5.91 -2.57
N TRP A 245 -30.60 4.78 -2.65
CA TRP A 245 -32.04 4.68 -2.86
C TRP A 245 -32.68 3.77 -1.80
N GLU A 246 -33.59 4.33 -1.01
CA GLU A 246 -34.41 3.65 -0.03
C GLU A 246 -35.89 3.75 -0.47
N PRO A 247 -36.40 2.78 -1.28
CA PRO A 247 -37.78 2.78 -1.75
C PRO A 247 -38.79 2.52 -0.65
N ASN A 248 -38.38 1.94 0.44
CA ASN A 248 -39.13 1.65 1.67
C ASN A 248 -38.16 1.38 2.82
N ASP A 249 -38.69 1.28 4.04
CA ASP A 249 -37.92 1.12 5.29
C ASP A 249 -37.09 -0.18 5.36
N GLN A 250 -37.33 -1.14 4.49
CA GLN A 250 -36.67 -2.46 4.50
C GLN A 250 -35.66 -2.63 3.37
N THR A 251 -35.56 -1.69 2.43
CA THR A 251 -34.69 -1.88 1.27
C THR A 251 -33.78 -0.69 1.09
N ARG A 252 -32.49 -0.97 1.05
CA ARG A 252 -31.43 0.02 0.77
C ARG A 252 -30.61 -0.45 -0.42
N VAL A 253 -30.46 0.42 -1.40
CA VAL A 253 -29.62 0.20 -2.58
C VAL A 253 -28.61 1.32 -2.67
N ASN A 254 -27.33 1.00 -2.74
CA ASN A 254 -26.27 1.99 -2.94
C ASN A 254 -25.45 1.63 -4.18
N LEU A 255 -25.42 2.54 -5.15
CA LEU A 255 -24.57 2.46 -6.35
C LEU A 255 -23.43 3.47 -6.21
N SER A 256 -22.20 2.99 -6.26
CA SER A 256 -20.99 3.81 -6.12
C SER A 256 -20.15 3.74 -7.39
N TYR A 257 -19.67 4.88 -7.84
CA TYR A 257 -18.64 5.02 -8.86
C TYR A 257 -17.42 5.72 -8.26
N VAL A 258 -16.23 5.16 -8.49
CA VAL A 258 -14.95 5.73 -8.05
C VAL A 258 -14.01 5.82 -9.24
N ARG A 259 -13.27 6.93 -9.33
CA ARG A 259 -12.10 7.07 -10.19
C ARG A 259 -10.95 7.62 -9.34
N ASP A 260 -9.83 6.90 -9.34
CA ASP A 260 -8.60 7.23 -8.61
C ASP A 260 -7.44 7.27 -9.61
N GLU A 261 -6.77 8.40 -9.71
CA GLU A 261 -5.66 8.64 -10.65
C GLU A 261 -4.45 9.17 -9.89
N TRP A 262 -3.31 8.61 -10.17
CA TRP A 262 -2.05 9.03 -9.60
C TRP A 262 -0.96 9.07 -10.69
N PHE A 263 -0.19 10.12 -10.67
CA PHE A 263 0.96 10.30 -11.56
C PHE A 263 2.16 10.81 -10.75
N SER A 264 3.34 10.28 -11.01
CA SER A 264 4.59 10.80 -10.46
C SER A 264 5.73 10.67 -11.45
N ASP A 265 6.47 11.75 -11.66
CA ASP A 265 7.79 11.73 -12.26
C ASP A 265 8.87 12.18 -11.25
N ALA A 266 8.51 12.16 -9.96
CA ALA A 266 9.40 12.46 -8.84
C ALA A 266 10.19 11.22 -8.43
N TYR A 267 11.42 11.41 -7.98
CA TYR A 267 12.25 10.33 -7.43
C TYR A 267 11.94 10.15 -5.95
N ASP A 268 11.79 8.91 -5.52
CA ASP A 268 11.44 8.51 -4.16
C ASP A 268 12.62 7.99 -3.33
N ASN A 269 13.74 7.68 -3.99
CA ASN A 269 14.93 7.15 -3.35
C ASN A 269 16.19 7.93 -3.73
N VAL A 270 17.16 7.89 -2.83
CA VAL A 270 18.51 8.42 -3.07
C VAL A 270 19.38 7.30 -3.59
N ASP A 271 19.75 7.36 -4.87
CA ASP A 271 20.69 6.45 -5.49
C ASP A 271 21.87 7.23 -6.06
N LEU A 272 22.88 7.45 -5.24
CA LEU A 272 24.17 7.98 -5.68
C LEU A 272 25.17 6.86 -5.99
N SER A 273 24.73 5.63 -5.92
CA SER A 273 25.59 4.47 -6.17
C SER A 273 25.80 4.19 -7.64
N THR A 274 25.08 4.87 -8.51
CA THR A 274 25.17 4.77 -9.97
C THR A 274 25.92 5.95 -10.58
N PRO A 275 27.20 6.13 -10.31
CA PRO A 275 27.97 6.98 -11.21
C PRO A 275 28.36 6.18 -12.43
N PRO A 276 28.71 6.85 -13.51
CA PRO A 276 29.20 6.22 -14.73
C PRO A 276 30.56 5.52 -14.53
N TYR A 277 30.70 4.79 -13.42
CA TYR A 277 31.99 4.17 -13.05
C TYR A 277 32.27 2.86 -13.73
N TYR A 278 31.27 2.30 -14.35
CA TYR A 278 31.37 0.88 -14.42
C TYR A 278 32.03 0.40 -15.66
N TYR A 279 31.64 0.88 -16.80
CA TYR A 279 32.24 0.48 -18.04
C TYR A 279 32.03 1.57 -19.08
N GLU A 280 33.06 2.02 -19.63
CA GLU A 280 33.03 2.76 -20.90
C GLU A 280 33.32 1.75 -21.99
N ALA A 281 32.34 1.44 -22.85
CA ALA A 281 32.59 0.64 -24.03
C ALA A 281 33.24 1.51 -25.09
N LEU A 282 34.54 1.34 -25.25
CA LEU A 282 35.31 2.00 -26.31
C LEU A 282 35.11 1.23 -27.61
N LEU A 283 34.57 1.91 -28.62
CA LEU A 283 34.39 1.36 -29.95
C LEU A 283 35.48 1.87 -30.89
N THR A 284 36.30 0.95 -31.36
CA THR A 284 37.28 1.25 -32.39
C THR A 284 36.80 0.67 -33.74
N PRO A 285 36.68 1.48 -34.82
CA PRO A 285 36.31 0.96 -36.12
C PRO A 285 37.26 -0.13 -36.58
N ASN A 286 36.72 -1.30 -36.94
CA ASN A 286 37.45 -2.43 -37.42
C ASN A 286 36.66 -3.12 -38.54
N THR A 287 37.21 -3.12 -39.75
CA THR A 287 36.58 -3.72 -40.94
C THR A 287 36.50 -5.24 -40.89
N ASP A 288 37.35 -5.87 -40.07
CA ASP A 288 37.43 -7.32 -39.95
C ASP A 288 36.51 -7.84 -38.81
N ALA A 289 35.98 -6.95 -37.97
CA ALA A 289 35.02 -7.33 -36.94
C ALA A 289 33.62 -7.57 -37.55
N THR A 290 32.87 -8.49 -36.96
CA THR A 290 31.53 -8.88 -37.45
C THR A 290 30.59 -7.70 -37.69
N TYR A 291 30.66 -6.68 -36.81
CA TYR A 291 29.83 -5.47 -36.89
C TYR A 291 30.59 -4.21 -37.26
N GLY A 292 31.87 -4.35 -37.66
CA GLY A 292 32.72 -3.24 -38.05
C GLY A 292 33.36 -2.47 -36.90
N TYR A 293 33.31 -3.00 -35.67
CA TYR A 293 33.88 -2.42 -34.46
C TYR A 293 34.53 -3.46 -33.56
N ASP A 294 35.71 -3.11 -33.02
CA ASP A 294 36.24 -3.76 -31.80
C ASP A 294 35.66 -3.06 -30.58
N VAL A 295 35.32 -3.84 -29.55
CA VAL A 295 34.77 -3.36 -28.30
C VAL A 295 35.79 -3.61 -27.19
N GLU A 296 36.15 -2.56 -26.45
CA GLU A 296 36.98 -2.65 -25.24
C GLU A 296 36.23 -2.04 -24.07
N LEU A 297 36.26 -2.70 -22.91
CA LEU A 297 35.71 -2.15 -21.68
C LEU A 297 36.79 -1.35 -20.95
N ALA A 298 36.60 -0.04 -20.86
CA ALA A 298 37.40 0.81 -20.01
C ALA A 298 36.78 0.83 -18.60
N PHE A 299 37.64 0.54 -17.62
CA PHE A 299 37.27 0.67 -16.20
C PHE A 299 37.89 1.96 -15.68
N PRO A 300 37.15 3.05 -15.45
CA PRO A 300 37.69 4.23 -14.83
C PRO A 300 38.27 3.85 -13.47
N SER A 301 39.59 3.90 -13.30
CA SER A 301 40.26 3.54 -12.07
C SER A 301 39.96 4.57 -10.98
N CYS A 302 39.41 4.13 -9.85
CA CYS A 302 39.50 4.90 -8.63
C CYS A 302 40.98 5.08 -8.29
N PRO A 303 41.44 6.28 -7.88
CA PRO A 303 42.81 6.44 -7.36
C PRO A 303 43.03 5.44 -6.23
N SER A 304 44.19 4.78 -6.23
CA SER A 304 44.54 3.81 -5.19
C SER A 304 44.50 4.47 -3.82
N GLY A 305 43.65 3.98 -2.93
CA GLY A 305 43.47 4.50 -1.58
C GLY A 305 42.33 5.51 -1.40
N ALA A 306 41.63 5.91 -2.45
CA ALA A 306 40.44 6.73 -2.29
C ALA A 306 39.26 5.88 -1.77
N SER A 307 38.50 6.45 -0.83
CA SER A 307 37.22 5.84 -0.45
C SER A 307 36.23 5.92 -1.60
N ARG A 308 35.31 4.97 -1.70
CA ARG A 308 34.33 4.94 -2.80
C ARG A 308 33.44 6.17 -2.90
N PRO A 309 33.00 6.79 -1.78
CA PRO A 309 32.28 8.07 -1.84
C PRO A 309 33.12 9.19 -2.47
N GLU A 310 34.43 9.23 -2.17
CA GLU A 310 35.35 10.23 -2.74
C GLU A 310 35.59 10.03 -4.23
N CYS A 311 35.71 8.80 -4.66
CA CYS A 311 35.73 8.47 -6.09
C CYS A 311 34.45 8.89 -6.78
N LYS A 312 33.30 8.58 -6.19
CA LYS A 312 31.99 9.00 -6.68
C LYS A 312 31.92 10.52 -6.85
N LEU A 313 32.27 11.22 -5.81
CA LEU A 313 32.23 12.69 -5.78
C LEU A 313 33.23 13.32 -6.76
N SER A 314 34.39 12.72 -6.98
CA SER A 314 35.39 13.25 -7.92
C SER A 314 34.99 13.06 -9.39
N HIS A 315 34.23 12.04 -9.73
CA HIS A 315 33.78 11.77 -11.10
C HIS A 315 32.51 12.55 -11.47
N ILE A 316 31.57 12.64 -10.53
CA ILE A 316 30.40 13.53 -10.62
C ILE A 316 30.81 14.99 -10.33
N GLY A 317 32.03 15.23 -9.84
CA GLY A 317 32.52 16.52 -9.32
C GLY A 317 32.47 17.69 -10.29
N GLY A 318 32.31 17.46 -11.60
CA GLY A 318 31.97 18.51 -12.57
C GLY A 318 30.46 18.86 -12.60
N LEU A 319 29.60 18.04 -11.99
CA LEU A 319 28.15 18.16 -12.00
C LEU A 319 27.57 18.44 -10.61
N ILE A 320 28.23 18.00 -9.54
CA ILE A 320 27.93 18.40 -8.17
C ILE A 320 28.63 19.73 -7.92
N GLN A 321 28.00 20.81 -8.28
CA GLN A 321 28.37 22.12 -7.73
C GLN A 321 28.11 22.09 -6.22
N ASP A 322 28.93 22.74 -5.41
CA ASP A 322 29.00 22.78 -3.94
C ASP A 322 27.67 23.01 -3.18
N ASN A 323 26.53 23.05 -3.87
CA ASN A 323 25.24 23.46 -3.34
C ASN A 323 24.20 22.32 -3.20
N TYR A 324 24.51 21.06 -3.56
CA TYR A 324 23.57 19.96 -3.46
C TYR A 324 23.87 19.10 -2.23
N ASN A 325 22.84 18.90 -1.42
CA ASN A 325 22.92 17.92 -0.33
C ASN A 325 22.83 16.51 -0.96
N PRO A 326 23.86 15.65 -0.82
CA PRO A 326 23.89 14.32 -1.39
C PRO A 326 22.75 13.43 -0.88
N ASP A 327 22.18 13.77 0.27
CA ASP A 327 21.05 13.05 0.85
C ASP A 327 19.72 13.27 0.13
N PHE A 328 19.66 14.21 -0.84
CA PHE A 328 18.48 14.54 -1.64
C PHE A 328 18.78 14.58 -3.13
N ALA A 329 19.74 13.78 -3.57
CA ALA A 329 20.17 13.72 -4.96
C ALA A 329 20.18 12.27 -5.46
N THR A 330 19.91 12.12 -6.74
CA THR A 330 20.00 10.86 -7.47
C THR A 330 20.63 11.12 -8.84
N TRP A 331 21.00 10.07 -9.55
CA TRP A 331 21.56 10.15 -10.89
C TRP A 331 20.83 9.17 -11.80
N TYR A 332 19.98 9.68 -12.69
CA TYR A 332 19.33 8.92 -13.74
C TYR A 332 19.47 9.63 -15.08
N LEU A 333 19.64 8.88 -16.14
CA LEU A 333 19.85 9.42 -17.48
C LEU A 333 18.55 9.67 -18.23
N LEU A 334 17.50 8.94 -17.89
CA LEU A 334 16.17 9.09 -18.47
C LEU A 334 15.18 9.56 -17.42
N ASN A 335 14.19 10.32 -17.85
CA ASN A 335 13.08 10.69 -16.99
C ASN A 335 12.28 9.46 -16.61
N HIS A 336 12.19 9.22 -15.33
CA HIS A 336 11.29 8.26 -14.70
C HIS A 336 9.88 8.83 -14.67
N PHE A 337 8.86 8.00 -14.78
CA PHE A 337 7.50 8.32 -14.42
C PHE A 337 6.72 7.05 -14.08
N ASP A 338 5.75 7.18 -13.20
CA ASP A 338 4.75 6.17 -12.89
C ASP A 338 3.37 6.82 -12.95
N GLU A 339 2.42 6.13 -13.55
CA GLU A 339 1.03 6.53 -13.70
C GLU A 339 0.13 5.34 -13.35
N ASN A 340 -0.86 5.58 -12.50
CA ASN A 340 -1.85 4.58 -12.15
C ASN A 340 -3.24 5.21 -12.25
N SER A 341 -4.17 4.49 -12.85
CA SER A 341 -5.56 4.88 -12.88
C SER A 341 -6.44 3.67 -12.59
N THR A 342 -7.39 3.84 -11.68
CA THR A 342 -8.34 2.79 -11.29
C THR A 342 -9.75 3.35 -11.32
N SER A 343 -10.68 2.60 -11.92
CA SER A 343 -12.12 2.86 -11.83
C SER A 343 -12.81 1.71 -11.12
N LEU A 344 -13.84 2.02 -10.35
CA LEU A 344 -14.70 1.05 -9.66
C LEU A 344 -16.17 1.44 -9.84
N VAL A 345 -16.99 0.46 -10.16
CA VAL A 345 -18.44 0.52 -9.99
C VAL A 345 -18.82 -0.53 -8.96
N ALA A 346 -19.49 -0.13 -7.88
CA ALA A 346 -19.94 -1.04 -6.83
C ALA A 346 -21.44 -0.88 -6.58
N LEU A 347 -22.12 -1.99 -6.38
CA LEU A 347 -23.54 -2.06 -6.04
C LEU A 347 -23.71 -2.85 -4.75
N THR A 348 -24.34 -2.24 -3.75
CA THR A 348 -24.80 -2.96 -2.56
C THR A 348 -26.31 -2.89 -2.45
N ILE A 349 -26.93 -3.99 -2.03
CA ILE A 349 -28.35 -4.11 -1.80
C ILE A 349 -28.55 -4.80 -0.45
N ASP A 350 -29.18 -4.11 0.49
CA ASP A 350 -29.61 -4.69 1.75
C ASP A 350 -31.15 -4.74 1.77
N ARG A 351 -31.69 -5.89 2.11
CA ARG A 351 -33.12 -6.12 2.24
C ARG A 351 -33.41 -6.81 3.56
N ASP A 352 -34.02 -6.06 4.46
CA ASP A 352 -34.45 -6.58 5.77
C ASP A 352 -35.73 -7.43 5.58
N ASP A 353 -35.88 -8.48 6.37
CA ASP A 353 -37.03 -9.36 6.38
C ASP A 353 -37.46 -9.88 4.98
N ILE A 354 -36.48 -10.36 4.17
CA ILE A 354 -36.84 -11.01 2.89
C ILE A 354 -37.69 -12.26 3.13
N PHE A 355 -37.48 -12.92 4.25
CA PHE A 355 -38.31 -13.90 4.88
C PHE A 355 -38.41 -13.55 6.36
N ASP A 356 -39.43 -14.06 7.08
CA ASP A 356 -39.62 -13.81 8.51
C ASP A 356 -38.35 -14.13 9.32
N GLY A 357 -37.69 -13.09 9.85
CA GLY A 357 -36.47 -13.19 10.63
C GLY A 357 -35.19 -13.46 9.79
N VAL A 358 -35.17 -13.14 8.48
CA VAL A 358 -34.02 -13.33 7.60
C VAL A 358 -33.78 -12.09 6.74
N ASP A 359 -32.58 -11.54 6.84
CA ASP A 359 -32.10 -10.45 5.99
C ASP A 359 -31.26 -10.96 4.83
N LEU A 360 -31.27 -10.23 3.72
CA LEU A 360 -30.45 -10.47 2.54
C LEU A 360 -29.53 -9.27 2.31
N SER A 361 -28.26 -9.57 2.11
CA SER A 361 -27.27 -8.57 1.64
C SER A 361 -26.59 -9.06 0.37
N TYR A 362 -26.45 -8.16 -0.60
CA TYR A 362 -25.66 -8.37 -1.80
C TYR A 362 -24.62 -7.25 -1.93
N ALA A 363 -23.38 -7.60 -2.28
CA ALA A 363 -22.33 -6.67 -2.65
C ALA A 363 -21.61 -7.15 -3.91
N GLY A 364 -21.61 -6.35 -4.95
CA GLY A 364 -20.92 -6.66 -6.19
C GLY A 364 -20.09 -5.47 -6.68
N SER A 365 -18.97 -5.73 -7.34
CA SER A 365 -18.16 -4.68 -7.95
C SER A 365 -17.52 -5.11 -9.25
N TYR A 366 -17.36 -4.15 -10.14
CA TYR A 366 -16.50 -4.24 -11.31
C TYR A 366 -15.43 -3.16 -11.22
N ARG A 367 -14.19 -3.56 -11.40
CA ARG A 367 -13.03 -2.68 -11.32
C ARG A 367 -12.15 -2.86 -12.54
N ASP A 368 -11.69 -1.76 -13.12
CA ASP A 368 -10.63 -1.74 -14.10
C ASP A 368 -9.47 -0.85 -13.62
N GLY A 369 -8.27 -1.22 -13.97
CA GLY A 369 -7.07 -0.49 -13.65
C GLY A 369 -6.07 -0.52 -14.77
N ASN A 370 -5.32 0.58 -14.91
CA ASN A 370 -4.20 0.68 -15.80
C ASN A 370 -3.00 1.27 -15.06
N THR A 371 -1.85 0.65 -15.23
CA THR A 371 -0.57 1.20 -14.80
C THR A 371 0.29 1.47 -16.02
N ALA A 372 0.97 2.61 -16.06
CA ALA A 372 1.97 2.90 -17.06
C ALA A 372 3.18 3.54 -16.38
N GLY A 373 4.36 3.06 -16.72
CA GLY A 373 5.58 3.57 -16.10
C GLY A 373 6.78 3.51 -17.02
N ARG A 374 7.77 4.31 -16.67
CA ARG A 374 9.10 4.22 -17.24
C ARG A 374 10.12 4.31 -16.13
N GLN A 375 10.88 3.26 -15.96
CA GLN A 375 11.96 3.19 -14.98
C GLN A 375 13.32 3.11 -15.66
N ASN A 376 14.30 3.80 -15.10
CA ASN A 376 15.68 3.61 -15.48
C ASN A 376 16.19 2.30 -14.91
N HIS A 377 16.49 1.32 -15.74
CA HIS A 377 16.95 0.02 -15.26
C HIS A 377 18.46 -0.04 -15.17
N TRP A 378 19.25 0.29 -16.03
CA TRP A 378 20.70 0.13 -16.02
C TRP A 378 21.39 1.40 -16.49
N SER A 379 21.18 2.51 -15.80
CA SER A 379 21.77 3.81 -16.14
C SER A 379 23.31 3.81 -16.33
N ARG A 380 23.93 2.73 -15.95
CA ARG A 380 25.39 2.51 -16.02
C ARG A 380 25.98 2.54 -17.40
N TYR A 381 25.21 2.17 -18.42
CA TYR A 381 25.67 2.06 -19.80
C TYR A 381 25.29 3.25 -20.67
N ASP A 382 24.54 4.18 -20.13
CA ASP A 382 23.97 5.30 -20.84
C ASP A 382 24.95 6.47 -21.04
N ALA A 383 26.12 6.43 -20.38
CA ALA A 383 27.11 7.51 -20.43
C ALA A 383 27.58 7.84 -21.86
N GLN A 384 27.31 6.99 -22.84
CA GLN A 384 27.74 7.18 -24.22
C GLN A 384 26.60 7.23 -25.26
N ASP A 385 25.34 7.41 -24.83
CA ASP A 385 24.19 7.43 -25.75
C ASP A 385 23.98 6.12 -26.51
N MET A 386 24.62 5.00 -26.08
CA MET A 386 24.67 3.75 -26.81
C MET A 386 23.56 2.77 -26.40
N PHE A 387 23.21 2.74 -25.12
CA PHE A 387 22.12 1.94 -24.63
C PHE A 387 21.23 2.78 -23.70
N ARG A 388 19.99 2.93 -24.07
CA ARG A 388 18.97 3.50 -23.20
C ARG A 388 18.24 2.36 -22.54
N THR A 389 18.63 2.05 -21.34
CA THR A 389 17.97 1.02 -20.56
C THR A 389 16.79 1.62 -19.80
N TRP A 390 15.60 1.36 -20.28
CA TRP A 390 14.36 1.70 -19.60
C TRP A 390 13.41 0.50 -19.60
N ILE A 391 12.53 0.47 -18.63
CA ILE A 391 11.38 -0.38 -18.61
C ILE A 391 10.20 0.50 -18.96
N ASP A 392 9.55 0.27 -20.10
CA ASP A 392 8.22 0.80 -20.38
C ASP A 392 7.24 -0.28 -19.98
N ASP A 393 6.55 -0.04 -18.87
CA ASP A 393 5.58 -0.93 -18.27
C ASP A 393 4.18 -0.38 -18.50
N THR A 394 3.31 -1.18 -19.11
CA THR A 394 1.90 -0.82 -19.30
C THR A 394 1.07 -2.06 -19.05
N ASN A 395 0.38 -2.07 -17.92
CA ASN A 395 -0.46 -3.20 -17.51
C ASN A 395 -1.91 -2.75 -17.34
N GLY A 396 -2.82 -3.43 -18.02
CA GLY A 396 -4.25 -3.34 -17.80
C GLY A 396 -4.77 -4.55 -17.04
N TRP A 397 -5.77 -4.35 -16.19
CA TRP A 397 -6.40 -5.45 -15.48
C TRP A 397 -7.84 -5.12 -15.12
N THR A 398 -8.64 -6.16 -14.98
CA THR A 398 -10.04 -6.06 -14.56
C THR A 398 -10.31 -7.02 -13.41
N ARG A 399 -11.29 -6.70 -12.56
CA ARG A 399 -11.74 -7.58 -11.48
C ARG A 399 -13.24 -7.43 -11.29
N LEU A 400 -13.93 -8.55 -11.24
CA LEU A 400 -15.36 -8.64 -10.97
C LEU A 400 -15.56 -9.42 -9.67
N THR A 401 -16.35 -8.86 -8.73
CA THR A 401 -16.65 -9.56 -7.48
C THR A 401 -18.13 -9.59 -7.20
N HIS A 402 -18.62 -10.66 -6.60
CA HIS A 402 -19.98 -10.83 -6.14
C HIS A 402 -19.98 -11.50 -4.77
N GLU A 403 -20.75 -10.99 -3.83
CA GLU A 403 -21.02 -11.62 -2.54
C GLU A 403 -22.51 -11.55 -2.26
N LEU A 404 -23.12 -12.68 -1.94
CA LEU A 404 -24.51 -12.79 -1.51
C LEU A 404 -24.56 -13.43 -0.10
N ARG A 405 -25.28 -12.80 0.82
CA ARG A 405 -25.45 -13.28 2.19
C ARG A 405 -26.93 -13.33 2.58
N LEU A 406 -27.22 -14.34 3.39
CA LEU A 406 -28.44 -14.43 4.20
C LEU A 406 -28.04 -14.44 5.67
N GLN A 407 -28.69 -13.66 6.49
CA GLN A 407 -28.39 -13.49 7.91
C GLN A 407 -29.68 -13.55 8.73
N SER A 408 -29.59 -14.15 9.93
CA SER A 408 -30.71 -14.09 10.88
C SER A 408 -30.89 -12.67 11.42
N SER A 409 -32.13 -12.17 11.48
CA SER A 409 -32.49 -10.88 12.07
C SER A 409 -33.42 -10.98 13.27
N GLY A 410 -33.73 -12.21 13.74
CA GLY A 410 -34.58 -12.43 14.92
C GLY A 410 -33.87 -12.18 16.24
N GLU A 411 -34.66 -11.82 17.30
CA GLU A 411 -34.17 -11.61 18.68
C GLU A 411 -33.84 -12.93 19.43
N GLY A 412 -33.55 -14.01 18.72
CA GLY A 412 -33.25 -15.33 19.33
C GLY A 412 -31.80 -15.47 19.80
N PRO A 413 -31.51 -16.46 20.68
CA PRO A 413 -30.13 -16.71 21.11
C PRO A 413 -29.25 -17.30 20.00
N LEU A 414 -29.85 -17.75 18.91
CA LEU A 414 -29.15 -18.33 17.75
C LEU A 414 -29.12 -17.33 16.64
N GLU A 415 -27.89 -16.93 16.27
CA GLU A 415 -27.62 -16.08 15.12
C GLU A 415 -26.82 -16.87 14.08
N TRP A 416 -27.08 -16.62 12.82
CA TRP A 416 -26.36 -17.26 11.74
C TRP A 416 -26.19 -16.35 10.52
N THR A 417 -25.12 -16.57 9.80
CA THR A 417 -24.83 -15.98 8.48
C THR A 417 -24.40 -17.09 7.56
N VAL A 418 -24.91 -17.12 6.34
CA VAL A 418 -24.44 -17.97 5.24
C VAL A 418 -24.23 -17.11 4.00
N GLY A 419 -23.22 -17.41 3.21
CA GLY A 419 -22.93 -16.64 2.04
C GLY A 419 -22.18 -17.38 0.95
N ALA A 420 -22.20 -16.79 -0.24
CA ALA A 420 -21.43 -17.20 -1.40
C ALA A 420 -20.65 -16.00 -1.92
N PHE A 421 -19.41 -16.23 -2.31
CA PHE A 421 -18.49 -15.22 -2.86
C PHE A 421 -17.92 -15.73 -4.18
N HIS A 422 -17.79 -14.83 -5.15
CA HIS A 422 -17.10 -15.08 -6.40
C HIS A 422 -16.25 -13.87 -6.78
N ASP A 423 -15.01 -14.14 -7.17
CA ASP A 423 -14.01 -13.17 -7.63
C ASP A 423 -13.42 -13.66 -8.95
N ASP A 424 -13.36 -12.81 -9.95
CA ASP A 424 -12.78 -13.06 -11.26
C ASP A 424 -11.84 -11.89 -11.57
N SER A 425 -10.57 -12.15 -11.76
CA SER A 425 -9.52 -11.14 -11.97
C SER A 425 -8.68 -11.50 -13.18
N ARG A 426 -8.54 -10.56 -14.11
CA ARG A 426 -7.82 -10.75 -15.37
C ARG A 426 -6.83 -9.65 -15.62
N GLY A 427 -5.65 -10.03 -16.08
CA GLY A 427 -4.66 -9.10 -16.61
C GLY A 427 -4.58 -9.18 -18.13
N ASP A 428 -4.52 -8.00 -18.76
CA ASP A 428 -4.38 -7.90 -20.21
C ASP A 428 -2.99 -8.32 -20.67
N GLU A 429 -2.94 -8.90 -21.86
CA GLU A 429 -1.71 -9.30 -22.54
C GLU A 429 -0.98 -8.07 -23.10
N ASN A 430 -0.36 -7.29 -22.23
CA ASN A 430 0.40 -6.12 -22.61
C ASN A 430 1.90 -6.43 -22.65
N PRO A 431 2.59 -6.04 -23.73
CA PRO A 431 4.03 -6.22 -23.81
C PRO A 431 4.76 -5.24 -22.90
N ASN A 432 5.60 -5.76 -22.04
CA ASN A 432 6.57 -5.02 -21.26
C ASN A 432 7.94 -5.13 -21.90
N VAL A 433 8.53 -4.03 -22.31
CA VAL A 433 9.80 -4.01 -23.04
C VAL A 433 10.88 -3.31 -22.24
N GLN A 434 11.90 -4.08 -21.89
CA GLN A 434 13.09 -3.55 -21.24
C GLN A 434 14.21 -3.44 -22.27
N TRP A 435 14.77 -2.26 -22.41
CA TRP A 435 15.96 -2.02 -23.20
C TRP A 435 15.93 -2.60 -24.61
N GLN A 436 15.98 -1.77 -25.60
CA GLN A 436 15.92 -2.21 -26.99
C GLN A 436 16.90 -1.44 -27.88
N TYR A 437 17.36 -2.11 -28.93
CA TYR A 437 18.05 -1.50 -30.04
C TYR A 437 17.61 -2.15 -31.35
N HIS A 438 17.72 -1.41 -32.46
CA HIS A 438 17.37 -1.98 -33.75
C HIS A 438 18.50 -2.89 -34.29
N ALA A 439 18.13 -4.08 -34.80
CA ALA A 439 19.09 -5.08 -35.28
C ALA A 439 20.03 -4.58 -36.41
N SER A 440 19.66 -3.49 -37.09
CA SER A 440 20.53 -2.83 -38.11
C SER A 440 21.56 -1.87 -37.53
N ASP A 441 21.52 -1.60 -36.20
CA ASP A 441 22.51 -0.76 -35.53
C ASP A 441 23.74 -1.58 -35.14
N ASN A 442 24.72 -1.61 -36.00
CA ASN A 442 25.96 -2.39 -35.83
C ASN A 442 26.75 -1.99 -34.57
N ARG A 443 26.65 -0.75 -34.09
CA ARG A 443 27.34 -0.31 -32.86
C ARG A 443 26.72 -0.94 -31.65
N SER A 444 25.39 -0.83 -31.52
CA SER A 444 24.65 -1.42 -30.43
C SER A 444 24.78 -2.94 -30.41
N ARG A 445 24.78 -3.60 -31.59
CA ARG A 445 25.03 -5.03 -31.71
C ARG A 445 26.42 -5.43 -31.22
N ALA A 446 27.48 -4.74 -31.68
CA ALA A 446 28.83 -5.06 -31.24
C ALA A 446 29.00 -4.98 -29.72
N ILE A 447 28.38 -3.98 -29.07
CA ILE A 447 28.44 -3.83 -27.62
C ILE A 447 27.61 -4.92 -26.91
N ALA A 448 26.40 -5.18 -27.40
CA ALA A 448 25.53 -6.19 -26.83
C ALA A 448 26.16 -7.58 -26.85
N ASP A 449 26.68 -7.98 -28.02
CA ASP A 449 27.31 -9.28 -28.18
C ASP A 449 28.60 -9.41 -27.35
N TYR A 450 29.38 -8.32 -27.23
CA TYR A 450 30.56 -8.30 -26.38
C TYR A 450 30.18 -8.43 -24.89
N LEU A 451 29.26 -7.61 -24.42
CA LEU A 451 28.87 -7.60 -23.00
C LEU A 451 28.22 -8.91 -22.56
N TRP A 452 27.29 -9.43 -23.34
CA TRP A 452 26.57 -10.66 -23.03
C TRP A 452 27.42 -11.90 -23.23
N GLY A 453 28.28 -11.90 -24.25
CA GLY A 453 29.29 -12.94 -24.43
C GLY A 453 30.26 -12.99 -23.26
N TYR A 454 30.78 -11.84 -22.81
CA TYR A 454 31.73 -11.73 -21.71
C TYR A 454 31.11 -12.06 -20.35
N TRP A 455 29.92 -11.51 -20.05
CA TRP A 455 29.33 -11.63 -18.72
C TRP A 455 28.52 -12.92 -18.53
N TRP A 456 27.83 -13.36 -19.54
CA TRP A 456 26.95 -14.55 -19.45
C TRP A 456 27.39 -15.72 -20.32
N GLY A 457 28.41 -15.53 -21.13
CA GLY A 457 29.00 -16.61 -21.96
C GLY A 457 28.09 -17.08 -23.09
N TYR A 458 27.24 -16.21 -23.61
CA TYR A 458 26.44 -16.50 -24.81
C TYR A 458 27.33 -16.55 -26.06
N GLU A 459 27.11 -17.55 -26.92
CA GLU A 459 27.84 -17.65 -28.19
C GLU A 459 27.35 -16.64 -29.25
N ASP A 460 26.03 -16.36 -29.27
CA ASP A 460 25.41 -15.38 -30.16
C ASP A 460 24.29 -14.64 -29.42
N PRO A 461 24.62 -13.61 -28.63
CA PRO A 461 23.68 -12.83 -27.88
C PRO A 461 22.59 -12.14 -28.70
N THR A 462 22.95 -11.68 -29.91
CA THR A 462 21.98 -11.01 -30.80
C THR A 462 20.91 -11.96 -31.32
N GLN A 463 21.25 -13.21 -31.54
CA GLN A 463 20.27 -14.22 -31.93
C GLN A 463 19.26 -14.51 -30.80
N LEU A 464 19.71 -14.42 -29.53
CA LEU A 464 18.83 -14.57 -28.38
C LEU A 464 17.90 -13.35 -28.19
N GLY A 465 18.35 -12.17 -28.64
CA GLY A 465 17.59 -10.94 -28.56
C GLY A 465 16.61 -10.72 -29.71
N ILE A 466 16.06 -11.79 -30.29
CA ILE A 466 15.09 -11.70 -31.38
C ILE A 466 13.88 -10.90 -30.93
N ASP A 467 13.44 -9.96 -31.77
CA ASP A 467 12.27 -9.15 -31.57
C ASP A 467 10.98 -9.99 -31.59
N MET A 468 10.28 -10.03 -30.44
CA MET A 468 9.01 -10.74 -30.34
C MET A 468 7.86 -10.01 -31.06
N TYR A 469 8.03 -8.74 -31.41
CA TYR A 469 6.99 -7.91 -32.01
C TYR A 469 7.12 -7.71 -33.51
N GLY A 470 8.16 -8.29 -34.11
CA GLY A 470 8.35 -8.29 -35.56
C GLY A 470 8.73 -6.94 -36.17
N ASN A 471 9.25 -5.99 -35.40
CA ASN A 471 9.63 -4.66 -35.86
C ASN A 471 11.15 -4.47 -36.10
N GLY A 472 11.94 -5.54 -35.93
CA GLY A 472 13.38 -5.54 -36.11
C GLY A 472 14.17 -4.98 -34.92
N ASN A 473 13.55 -4.76 -33.75
CA ASN A 473 14.26 -4.41 -32.53
C ASN A 473 14.76 -5.66 -31.82
N VAL A 474 15.88 -5.54 -31.15
CA VAL A 474 16.44 -6.52 -30.24
C VAL A 474 16.18 -6.04 -28.82
N HIS A 475 15.56 -6.88 -28.00
CA HIS A 475 15.23 -6.57 -26.63
C HIS A 475 16.20 -7.24 -25.66
N TYR A 476 16.52 -6.56 -24.57
CA TYR A 476 17.19 -7.17 -23.43
C TYR A 476 16.27 -8.18 -22.75
N ASN A 477 15.08 -7.73 -22.47
CA ASN A 477 13.98 -8.53 -21.96
C ASN A 477 12.68 -7.92 -22.50
N GLY A 478 11.87 -8.72 -23.14
CA GLY A 478 10.52 -8.35 -23.54
C GLY A 478 9.60 -9.45 -23.05
N ASN A 479 8.61 -9.09 -22.27
CA ASN A 479 7.65 -10.06 -21.78
C ASN A 479 6.20 -9.68 -22.10
N GLN A 480 5.37 -10.71 -22.22
CA GLN A 480 3.92 -10.59 -22.26
C GLN A 480 3.36 -11.47 -21.16
N THR A 481 2.46 -10.91 -20.37
CA THR A 481 1.83 -11.63 -19.27
C THR A 481 0.32 -11.51 -19.40
N ARG A 482 -0.36 -12.66 -19.34
CA ARG A 482 -1.81 -12.73 -19.20
C ARG A 482 -2.11 -13.63 -18.02
N TRP A 483 -3.02 -13.23 -17.19
CA TRP A 483 -3.56 -14.08 -16.13
C TRP A 483 -5.08 -13.99 -16.09
N ASP A 484 -5.71 -15.08 -15.67
CA ASP A 484 -7.13 -15.19 -15.42
C ASP A 484 -7.28 -16.03 -14.14
N ASP A 485 -7.53 -15.33 -13.03
CA ASP A 485 -7.60 -15.92 -11.70
C ASP A 485 -9.02 -15.81 -11.18
N SER A 486 -9.57 -16.89 -10.66
CA SER A 486 -10.89 -16.88 -10.04
C SER A 486 -10.90 -17.55 -8.67
N GLU A 487 -11.74 -17.07 -7.76
CA GLU A 487 -12.05 -17.70 -6.48
C GLU A 487 -13.57 -17.82 -6.35
N THR A 488 -14.06 -19.03 -6.10
CA THR A 488 -15.45 -19.28 -5.69
C THR A 488 -15.44 -19.83 -4.28
N ALA A 489 -16.26 -19.24 -3.39
CA ALA A 489 -16.29 -19.68 -2.01
C ALA A 489 -17.70 -19.67 -1.42
N TYR A 490 -17.94 -20.61 -0.49
CA TYR A 490 -19.13 -20.68 0.34
C TYR A 490 -18.72 -20.62 1.80
N PHE A 491 -19.39 -19.79 2.56
CA PHE A 491 -19.04 -19.59 3.98
C PHE A 491 -20.29 -19.52 4.87
N GLY A 492 -20.07 -19.81 6.14
CA GLY A 492 -21.11 -19.63 7.14
C GLY A 492 -20.53 -19.48 8.53
N GLU A 493 -21.25 -18.77 9.37
CA GLU A 493 -20.96 -18.57 10.78
C GLU A 493 -22.25 -18.76 11.59
N VAL A 494 -22.16 -19.43 12.72
CA VAL A 494 -23.27 -19.65 13.66
C VAL A 494 -22.79 -19.23 15.03
N SER A 495 -23.56 -18.38 15.71
CA SER A 495 -23.34 -17.94 17.09
C SER A 495 -24.52 -18.33 17.97
N TYR A 496 -24.23 -18.76 19.18
CA TYR A 496 -25.22 -19.07 20.19
C TYR A 496 -24.91 -18.33 21.49
N THR A 497 -25.81 -17.43 21.88
CA THR A 497 -25.69 -16.62 23.10
C THR A 497 -26.47 -17.27 24.23
N MET A 498 -25.79 -17.53 25.33
CA MET A 498 -26.34 -18.07 26.56
C MET A 498 -26.44 -16.98 27.61
N ASP A 499 -27.64 -16.71 28.10
CA ASP A 499 -27.83 -15.90 29.29
C ASP A 499 -27.48 -16.73 30.54
N LEU A 500 -26.57 -16.17 31.33
CA LEU A 500 -26.13 -16.76 32.60
C LEU A 500 -26.73 -16.00 33.76
N GLU A 501 -26.55 -16.53 34.99
CA GLU A 501 -27.00 -15.85 36.19
C GLU A 501 -26.36 -14.45 36.35
N ASP A 502 -27.04 -13.54 36.98
CA ASP A 502 -26.61 -12.16 37.27
C ASP A 502 -26.38 -11.28 36.03
N GLY A 503 -27.09 -11.52 34.91
CA GLY A 503 -26.99 -10.71 33.71
C GLY A 503 -25.68 -10.91 32.89
N LYS A 504 -24.97 -11.99 33.15
CA LYS A 504 -23.78 -12.39 32.38
C LYS A 504 -24.20 -13.11 31.12
N THR A 505 -23.39 -13.01 30.08
CA THR A 505 -23.63 -13.74 28.84
C THR A 505 -22.38 -14.49 28.39
N LEU A 506 -22.60 -15.60 27.70
CA LEU A 506 -21.55 -16.35 26.99
C LEU A 506 -22.01 -16.62 25.56
N GLU A 507 -21.34 -16.03 24.58
CA GLU A 507 -21.52 -16.32 23.16
C GLU A 507 -20.48 -17.32 22.70
N LEU A 508 -20.90 -18.35 22.00
CA LEU A 508 -20.03 -19.30 21.30
C LEU A 508 -20.27 -19.19 19.80
N THR A 509 -19.21 -19.01 19.03
CA THR A 509 -19.30 -18.87 17.57
C THR A 509 -18.44 -19.91 16.87
N GLY A 510 -18.99 -20.53 15.83
CA GLY A 510 -18.26 -21.40 14.90
C GLY A 510 -18.48 -20.95 13.46
N GLY A 511 -17.41 -20.85 12.68
CA GLY A 511 -17.47 -20.46 11.29
C GLY A 511 -16.61 -21.35 10.41
N ILE A 512 -17.00 -21.47 9.13
CA ILE A 512 -16.27 -22.22 8.12
C ILE A 512 -16.41 -21.52 6.74
N ARG A 513 -15.34 -21.56 5.95
CA ARG A 513 -15.32 -21.20 4.52
C ARG A 513 -14.76 -22.36 3.73
N PHE A 514 -15.41 -22.71 2.65
CA PHE A 514 -14.88 -23.59 1.59
C PHE A 514 -14.56 -22.70 0.40
N TYR A 515 -13.40 -22.91 -0.22
CA TYR A 515 -12.98 -22.15 -1.39
C TYR A 515 -12.41 -23.08 -2.46
N ASP A 516 -12.54 -22.63 -3.70
CA ASP A 516 -11.98 -23.22 -4.90
C ASP A 516 -11.36 -22.06 -5.72
N ILE A 517 -10.08 -22.17 -6.06
CA ILE A 517 -9.30 -21.16 -6.77
C ILE A 517 -8.79 -21.80 -8.07
N GLU A 518 -9.01 -21.12 -9.18
CA GLU A 518 -8.47 -21.48 -10.48
C GLU A 518 -7.52 -20.37 -10.97
N ASN A 519 -6.36 -20.75 -11.51
CA ASN A 519 -5.36 -19.85 -12.06
C ASN A 519 -5.03 -20.29 -13.49
N ASP A 520 -5.16 -19.38 -14.44
CA ASP A 520 -4.68 -19.50 -15.83
C ASP A 520 -3.61 -18.43 -16.06
N TYR A 521 -2.36 -18.86 -16.24
CA TYR A 521 -1.22 -17.97 -16.35
C TYR A 521 -0.43 -18.26 -17.62
N TYR A 522 -0.34 -17.27 -18.49
CA TYR A 522 0.44 -17.30 -19.70
C TYR A 522 1.52 -16.22 -19.65
N TYR A 523 2.77 -16.61 -19.87
CA TYR A 523 3.92 -15.72 -19.86
C TYR A 523 4.86 -16.06 -21.01
N VAL A 524 5.26 -15.04 -21.77
CA VAL A 524 6.29 -15.15 -22.79
C VAL A 524 7.41 -14.20 -22.43
N ASP A 525 8.61 -14.75 -22.34
CA ASP A 525 9.84 -13.99 -22.17
C ASP A 525 10.64 -14.09 -23.45
N SER A 526 11.16 -12.97 -23.95
CA SER A 526 12.04 -12.97 -25.13
C SER A 526 13.08 -11.86 -25.00
N GLY A 527 14.26 -12.15 -25.50
CA GLY A 527 15.36 -11.17 -25.48
C GLY A 527 16.70 -11.77 -25.05
N LEU A 528 17.63 -10.89 -24.75
CA LEU A 528 18.99 -11.27 -24.33
C LEU A 528 19.03 -11.90 -22.93
N TRP A 529 18.06 -11.58 -22.08
CA TRP A 529 17.98 -12.13 -20.74
C TRP A 529 17.46 -13.56 -20.72
N ASN A 530 16.35 -13.82 -21.41
CA ASN A 530 15.74 -15.11 -21.49
C ASN A 530 14.84 -15.23 -22.73
N ASN A 531 14.62 -16.49 -23.21
CA ASN A 531 13.62 -16.83 -24.22
C ASN A 531 12.86 -18.05 -23.72
N ASP A 532 11.68 -17.83 -23.18
CA ASP A 532 10.87 -18.90 -22.59
C ASP A 532 9.37 -18.61 -22.76
N THR A 533 8.57 -19.67 -22.69
CA THR A 533 7.10 -19.56 -22.68
C THR A 533 6.56 -20.46 -21.62
N THR A 534 5.80 -19.89 -20.73
CA THR A 534 5.12 -20.58 -19.64
C THR A 534 3.61 -20.49 -19.86
N ASP A 535 2.92 -21.63 -19.90
CA ASP A 535 1.46 -21.74 -20.01
C ASP A 535 1.01 -22.72 -18.92
N ILE A 536 0.43 -22.19 -17.85
CA ILE A 536 0.06 -22.93 -16.65
C ILE A 536 -1.41 -22.73 -16.37
N LYS A 537 -2.12 -23.86 -16.22
CA LYS A 537 -3.46 -23.91 -15.66
C LYS A 537 -3.39 -24.71 -14.38
N ASP A 538 -3.73 -24.06 -13.28
CA ASP A 538 -3.63 -24.66 -11.95
C ASP A 538 -4.82 -24.27 -11.10
N GLY A 539 -4.96 -24.92 -9.95
CA GLY A 539 -6.01 -24.61 -9.00
C GLY A 539 -5.72 -25.23 -7.65
N GLU A 540 -6.38 -24.69 -6.65
CA GLU A 540 -6.36 -25.24 -5.30
C GLU A 540 -7.71 -25.07 -4.61
N ASP A 541 -8.09 -26.06 -3.83
CA ASP A 541 -9.29 -26.01 -2.99
C ASP A 541 -8.94 -26.18 -1.52
N GLY A 542 -9.82 -25.71 -0.65
CA GLY A 542 -9.59 -25.87 0.78
C GLY A 542 -10.72 -25.35 1.65
N ASN A 543 -10.47 -25.38 2.94
CA ASN A 543 -11.37 -24.80 3.92
C ASN A 543 -10.61 -24.05 5.01
N ARG A 544 -11.30 -23.11 5.69
CA ARG A 544 -10.78 -22.38 6.85
C ARG A 544 -11.84 -22.31 7.92
N ILE A 545 -11.43 -22.52 9.15
CA ILE A 545 -12.34 -22.53 10.30
C ILE A 545 -12.03 -21.38 11.25
N LYS A 546 -13.08 -21.05 12.03
CA LYS A 546 -13.00 -20.08 13.12
C LYS A 546 -13.84 -20.61 14.27
N LEU A 547 -13.31 -20.55 15.48
CA LEU A 547 -14.01 -20.85 16.71
C LEU A 547 -13.75 -19.73 17.70
N SER A 548 -14.79 -19.21 18.35
CA SER A 548 -14.60 -18.19 19.38
C SER A 548 -15.59 -18.31 20.52
N ALA A 549 -15.21 -17.76 21.64
CA ALA A 549 -16.04 -17.60 22.82
C ALA A 549 -15.91 -16.16 23.34
N ASN A 550 -17.03 -15.51 23.63
CA ASN A 550 -17.09 -14.18 24.21
C ASN A 550 -17.87 -14.24 25.52
N TYR A 551 -17.19 -14.04 26.65
CA TYR A 551 -17.78 -14.00 27.95
C TYR A 551 -17.91 -12.57 28.46
N ARG A 552 -19.12 -12.14 28.74
CA ARG A 552 -19.43 -10.82 29.31
C ARG A 552 -19.90 -10.99 30.78
N PRO A 553 -18.98 -10.85 31.75
CA PRO A 553 -19.34 -10.87 33.17
C PRO A 553 -20.08 -9.61 33.63
N ALA A 554 -20.05 -8.52 32.82
CA ALA A 554 -20.76 -7.26 33.06
C ALA A 554 -21.04 -6.57 31.72
N GLU A 555 -22.02 -5.68 31.66
CA GLU A 555 -22.40 -4.95 30.45
C GLU A 555 -21.24 -4.18 29.79
N ASN A 556 -20.31 -3.72 30.61
CA ASN A 556 -19.18 -2.88 30.17
C ASN A 556 -17.83 -3.60 30.07
N PHE A 557 -17.81 -4.94 30.16
CA PHE A 557 -16.58 -5.72 30.12
C PHE A 557 -16.77 -7.07 29.44
N ALA A 558 -15.87 -7.42 28.56
CA ALA A 558 -15.82 -8.70 27.86
C ALA A 558 -14.42 -9.33 27.90
N VAL A 559 -14.36 -10.65 27.95
CA VAL A 559 -13.17 -11.48 27.76
C VAL A 559 -13.47 -12.45 26.64
N PHE A 560 -12.58 -12.57 25.69
CA PHE A 560 -12.77 -13.47 24.55
C PHE A 560 -11.57 -14.39 24.32
N GLY A 561 -11.85 -15.52 23.71
CA GLY A 561 -10.86 -16.43 23.14
C GLY A 561 -11.25 -16.75 21.71
N ILE A 562 -10.28 -16.84 20.80
CA ILE A 562 -10.51 -17.15 19.39
C ILE A 562 -9.40 -18.06 18.85
N TYR A 563 -9.82 -19.06 18.07
CA TYR A 563 -9.02 -19.79 17.09
C TYR A 563 -9.49 -19.40 15.71
N SER A 564 -8.57 -18.99 14.84
CA SER A 564 -8.90 -18.59 13.47
C SER A 564 -7.79 -18.93 12.49
N GLU A 565 -8.18 -19.30 11.27
CA GLU A 565 -7.29 -19.66 10.19
C GLU A 565 -7.35 -18.62 9.07
N GLY A 566 -6.22 -18.49 8.36
CA GLY A 566 -6.10 -17.65 7.18
C GLY A 566 -5.27 -18.33 6.09
N TYR A 567 -5.37 -17.83 4.87
CA TYR A 567 -4.60 -18.30 3.75
C TYR A 567 -4.30 -17.17 2.77
N ARG A 568 -3.21 -17.34 2.06
CA ARG A 568 -2.84 -16.56 0.89
C ARG A 568 -2.71 -17.51 -0.28
N PRO A 569 -3.36 -17.27 -1.43
CA PRO A 569 -3.31 -18.17 -2.58
C PRO A 569 -1.89 -18.44 -3.06
N GLY A 570 -1.70 -19.59 -3.66
CA GLY A 570 -0.55 -19.89 -4.48
C GLY A 570 -0.49 -19.00 -5.72
N GLY A 571 0.49 -19.23 -6.56
CA GLY A 571 0.66 -18.48 -7.79
C GLY A 571 1.80 -19.05 -8.65
N ASN A 572 2.14 -18.30 -9.69
CA ASN A 572 3.09 -18.73 -10.69
C ASN A 572 4.35 -17.85 -10.68
N ASN A 573 5.49 -18.47 -10.93
CA ASN A 573 6.72 -17.79 -11.31
C ASN A 573 6.70 -17.64 -12.83
N GLY A 574 7.04 -16.48 -13.33
CA GLY A 574 7.02 -16.19 -14.76
C GLY A 574 7.98 -17.04 -15.57
N SER A 575 9.13 -16.51 -15.91
CA SER A 575 10.14 -17.27 -16.66
C SER A 575 10.95 -18.23 -15.80
N ALA A 576 11.46 -19.29 -16.41
CA ALA A 576 12.49 -20.14 -15.82
C ALA A 576 13.80 -19.35 -15.62
N PRO A 577 14.67 -19.76 -14.67
CA PRO A 577 15.96 -19.13 -14.48
C PRO A 577 16.80 -19.17 -15.77
N PRO A 578 17.37 -18.04 -16.21
CA PRO A 578 18.18 -18.00 -17.43
C PRO A 578 19.44 -18.88 -17.30
N VAL A 579 20.03 -19.24 -18.44
CA VAL A 579 21.22 -20.10 -18.50
C VAL A 579 22.39 -19.58 -17.65
N SER A 580 22.48 -18.27 -17.47
CA SER A 580 23.46 -17.64 -16.56
C SER A 580 23.34 -18.10 -15.11
N CYS A 581 22.16 -18.56 -14.70
CA CYS A 581 21.87 -19.04 -13.33
C CYS A 581 22.23 -20.53 -13.11
N ARG A 582 22.67 -21.26 -14.13
CA ARG A 582 22.89 -22.73 -14.07
C ARG A 582 23.79 -23.21 -12.94
N ASN A 583 24.70 -22.37 -12.46
CA ASN A 583 25.63 -22.67 -11.38
C ASN A 583 25.20 -22.11 -10.02
N ASP A 584 24.03 -21.47 -9.94
CA ASP A 584 23.52 -20.96 -8.68
C ASP A 584 22.98 -22.10 -7.81
N PRO A 585 23.33 -22.17 -6.52
CA PRO A 585 22.84 -23.23 -5.63
C PRO A 585 21.31 -23.28 -5.51
N ALA A 586 20.62 -22.16 -5.72
CA ALA A 586 19.18 -22.06 -5.60
C ALA A 586 18.42 -22.51 -6.86
N VAL A 587 19.12 -22.73 -8.01
CA VAL A 587 18.46 -23.12 -9.27
C VAL A 587 17.71 -24.46 -9.14
N GLY A 588 18.25 -25.38 -8.37
CA GLY A 588 17.61 -26.70 -8.15
C GLY A 588 16.30 -26.67 -7.36
N ASN A 589 16.00 -25.55 -6.72
CA ASN A 589 14.77 -25.35 -5.93
C ASN A 589 13.72 -24.50 -6.68
N TYR A 590 14.02 -24.12 -7.92
CA TYR A 590 13.06 -23.40 -8.75
C TYR A 590 11.87 -24.30 -9.08
N SER A 591 10.70 -23.72 -8.97
CA SER A 591 9.43 -24.26 -9.50
C SER A 591 8.71 -23.13 -10.23
N ASP A 592 8.03 -23.48 -11.32
CA ASP A 592 7.13 -22.57 -12.04
C ASP A 592 5.90 -22.17 -11.19
N ARG A 593 5.67 -22.86 -10.07
CA ARG A 593 4.56 -22.65 -9.15
C ARG A 593 5.01 -22.59 -7.70
N TYR A 594 4.23 -21.86 -6.91
CA TYR A 594 4.24 -21.91 -5.46
C TYR A 594 2.81 -22.07 -4.94
N THR A 595 2.63 -22.78 -3.83
CA THR A 595 1.32 -23.09 -3.25
C THR A 595 0.87 -22.07 -2.23
N SER A 596 -0.37 -22.16 -1.77
CA SER A 596 -0.90 -21.40 -0.64
C SER A 596 0.01 -21.47 0.57
N ASP A 597 0.14 -20.36 1.28
CA ASP A 597 0.58 -20.38 2.67
C ASP A 597 -0.61 -20.20 3.62
N GLN A 598 -0.44 -20.64 4.86
CA GLN A 598 -1.53 -20.76 5.81
C GLN A 598 -1.11 -20.27 7.19
N THR A 599 -2.07 -19.70 7.91
CA THR A 599 -1.87 -19.27 9.29
C THR A 599 -2.94 -19.86 10.21
N GLU A 600 -2.50 -20.24 11.42
CA GLU A 600 -3.34 -20.65 12.52
C GLU A 600 -3.09 -19.71 13.69
N ASN A 601 -4.14 -19.09 14.23
CA ASN A 601 -4.06 -18.10 15.31
C ASN A 601 -4.83 -18.58 16.54
N ILE A 602 -4.18 -18.45 17.69
CA ILE A 602 -4.83 -18.57 19.01
C ILE A 602 -4.66 -17.23 19.72
N GLU A 603 -5.77 -16.67 20.17
CA GLU A 603 -5.78 -15.37 20.82
C GLU A 603 -6.70 -15.39 22.04
N ILE A 604 -6.26 -14.72 23.10
CA ILE A 604 -7.08 -14.40 24.29
C ILE A 604 -7.00 -12.91 24.51
N GLY A 605 -8.14 -12.26 24.65
CA GLY A 605 -8.20 -10.84 24.85
C GLY A 605 -9.32 -10.38 25.78
N PHE A 606 -9.30 -9.10 26.05
CA PHE A 606 -10.29 -8.42 26.86
C PHE A 606 -10.58 -7.03 26.30
N LYS A 607 -11.75 -6.52 26.59
CA LYS A 607 -12.13 -5.14 26.26
C LYS A 607 -13.19 -4.63 27.22
N GLY A 608 -13.23 -3.33 27.42
CA GLY A 608 -14.19 -2.76 28.36
C GLY A 608 -14.20 -1.25 28.43
N LEU A 609 -15.18 -0.79 29.15
CA LEU A 609 -15.41 0.58 29.58
C LEU A 609 -15.36 0.65 31.10
N ALA A 610 -14.59 1.55 31.67
CA ALA A 610 -14.45 1.70 33.13
C ALA A 610 -14.64 3.15 33.57
N PHE A 611 -14.84 3.38 34.89
CA PHE A 611 -14.95 4.69 35.52
C PHE A 611 -16.01 5.58 34.83
N ASP A 612 -17.26 5.09 34.79
CA ASP A 612 -18.39 5.76 34.13
C ASP A 612 -18.09 6.11 32.67
N ARG A 613 -17.52 5.14 31.91
CA ARG A 613 -17.16 5.27 30.51
C ARG A 613 -16.05 6.30 30.22
N LYS A 614 -15.26 6.69 31.24
CA LYS A 614 -14.09 7.60 31.04
C LYS A 614 -12.87 6.88 30.52
N VAL A 615 -12.77 5.57 30.67
CA VAL A 615 -11.67 4.74 30.19
C VAL A 615 -12.23 3.66 29.29
N GLN A 616 -11.87 3.69 28.03
CA GLN A 616 -12.02 2.58 27.09
C GLN A 616 -10.68 1.87 26.96
N TYR A 617 -10.71 0.54 27.03
CA TYR A 617 -9.51 -0.27 26.93
C TYR A 617 -9.78 -1.56 26.19
N SER A 618 -8.78 -2.04 25.44
CA SER A 618 -8.73 -3.36 24.84
C SER A 618 -7.31 -3.89 24.84
N GLY A 619 -7.18 -5.22 24.92
CA GLY A 619 -5.88 -5.87 24.85
C GLY A 619 -6.02 -7.32 24.49
N ALA A 620 -4.98 -7.87 23.89
CA ALA A 620 -4.91 -9.28 23.50
C ALA A 620 -3.49 -9.80 23.58
N ILE A 621 -3.37 -11.09 23.88
CA ILE A 621 -2.16 -11.89 23.66
C ILE A 621 -2.48 -12.91 22.56
N TYR A 622 -1.54 -13.12 21.66
CA TYR A 622 -1.74 -13.99 20.51
C TYR A 622 -0.50 -14.83 20.19
N GLN A 623 -0.74 -15.93 19.52
CA GLN A 623 0.25 -16.75 18.82
C GLN A 623 -0.32 -17.12 17.46
N ILE A 624 0.48 -16.89 16.40
CA ILE A 624 0.18 -17.23 15.03
C ILE A 624 1.28 -18.14 14.51
N ASP A 625 0.91 -19.34 14.12
CA ASP A 625 1.79 -20.27 13.42
C ASP A 625 1.57 -20.11 11.92
N TRP A 626 2.65 -19.95 11.15
CA TRP A 626 2.61 -19.68 9.71
C TRP A 626 3.38 -20.74 8.95
N SER A 627 2.70 -21.49 8.13
CA SER A 627 3.24 -22.60 7.34
C SER A 627 3.27 -22.30 5.85
N GLY A 628 4.27 -22.83 5.15
CA GLY A 628 4.44 -22.65 3.72
C GLY A 628 4.75 -21.23 3.29
N VAL A 629 5.44 -20.45 4.13
CA VAL A 629 5.72 -19.01 3.90
C VAL A 629 6.22 -18.76 2.48
N GLN A 630 5.47 -17.97 1.72
CA GLN A 630 5.86 -17.54 0.38
C GLN A 630 6.98 -16.51 0.49
N ALA A 631 8.18 -16.89 0.08
CA ALA A 631 9.38 -16.07 0.20
C ALA A 631 10.08 -15.89 -1.15
N ARG A 632 10.66 -14.70 -1.37
CA ARG A 632 11.46 -14.43 -2.56
C ARG A 632 12.85 -15.01 -2.41
N VAL A 633 13.18 -15.96 -3.26
CA VAL A 633 14.53 -16.52 -3.40
C VAL A 633 15.28 -15.69 -4.44
N TYR A 634 16.45 -15.19 -4.07
CA TYR A 634 17.30 -14.41 -4.96
C TYR A 634 18.57 -15.20 -5.31
N MET A 635 18.82 -15.38 -6.60
CA MET A 635 20.00 -16.06 -7.13
C MET A 635 21.14 -15.06 -7.29
N ASP A 636 22.06 -15.06 -6.34
CA ASP A 636 23.16 -14.09 -6.25
C ASP A 636 24.12 -14.13 -7.43
N THR A 637 24.26 -15.28 -8.12
CA THR A 637 25.21 -15.44 -9.21
C THR A 637 24.76 -14.81 -10.52
N CYS A 638 23.46 -14.63 -10.71
CA CYS A 638 22.87 -14.15 -11.95
C CYS A 638 21.85 -13.03 -11.80
N GLY A 639 21.38 -12.75 -10.57
CA GLY A 639 20.42 -11.68 -10.31
C GLY A 639 18.95 -12.05 -10.55
N PHE A 640 18.65 -13.30 -10.89
CA PHE A 640 17.28 -13.78 -11.04
C PHE A 640 16.61 -14.00 -9.68
N SER A 641 15.29 -13.91 -9.63
CA SER A 641 14.53 -14.20 -8.41
C SER A 641 13.20 -14.86 -8.72
N TYR A 642 12.75 -15.70 -7.81
CA TYR A 642 11.48 -16.39 -7.87
C TYR A 642 10.84 -16.50 -6.49
N THR A 643 9.57 -16.81 -6.41
CA THR A 643 8.85 -17.08 -5.16
C THR A 643 8.83 -18.58 -4.90
N ALA A 644 9.09 -18.99 -3.65
CA ALA A 644 8.98 -20.38 -3.21
C ALA A 644 8.29 -20.47 -1.86
N ASN A 645 7.63 -21.59 -1.58
CA ASN A 645 7.16 -21.96 -0.24
C ASN A 645 8.36 -22.47 0.55
N ALA A 646 9.05 -21.58 1.22
CA ALA A 646 10.39 -21.91 1.70
C ALA A 646 10.45 -22.29 3.17
N ALA A 647 9.41 -21.95 4.00
CA ALA A 647 9.64 -21.87 5.43
C ALA A 647 8.40 -22.07 6.28
N THR A 648 8.65 -22.20 7.57
CA THR A 648 7.67 -21.96 8.63
C THR A 648 8.12 -20.79 9.49
N ALA A 649 7.16 -20.04 10.03
CA ALA A 649 7.41 -18.92 10.93
C ALA A 649 6.36 -18.89 12.04
N GLU A 650 6.70 -18.22 13.12
CA GLU A 650 5.80 -18.03 14.26
C GLU A 650 5.78 -16.54 14.65
N SER A 651 4.61 -16.02 14.99
CA SER A 651 4.48 -14.68 15.56
C SER A 651 3.73 -14.71 16.88
N LYS A 652 4.36 -14.20 17.94
CA LYS A 652 3.79 -14.06 19.27
C LYS A 652 3.84 -12.63 19.74
N GLY A 653 2.80 -12.18 20.42
CA GLY A 653 2.82 -10.83 20.93
C GLY A 653 1.67 -10.48 21.85
N PHE A 654 1.71 -9.24 22.30
CA PHE A 654 0.59 -8.64 22.97
C PHE A 654 0.32 -7.22 22.44
N GLU A 655 -0.92 -6.81 22.53
CA GLU A 655 -1.42 -5.52 22.09
C GLU A 655 -2.26 -4.91 23.21
N LEU A 656 -2.15 -3.60 23.38
CA LEU A 656 -2.94 -2.82 24.34
C LEU A 656 -3.33 -1.50 23.68
N GLU A 657 -4.60 -1.16 23.74
CA GLU A 657 -5.12 0.13 23.31
C GLU A 657 -5.99 0.73 24.41
N THR A 658 -5.75 2.00 24.73
CA THR A 658 -6.55 2.71 25.74
C THR A 658 -6.83 4.13 25.29
N THR A 659 -8.07 4.58 25.57
CA THR A 659 -8.47 5.97 25.48
C THR A 659 -9.05 6.38 26.83
N THR A 660 -8.49 7.43 27.44
CA THR A 660 -8.85 7.87 28.79
C THR A 660 -9.24 9.34 28.78
N ALA A 661 -10.45 9.66 29.18
CA ALA A 661 -10.87 11.04 29.49
C ALA A 661 -10.34 11.39 30.88
N LEU A 662 -9.18 12.08 30.93
CA LEU A 662 -8.56 12.53 32.20
C LEU A 662 -9.33 13.69 32.83
N ALA A 663 -9.96 14.52 32.01
CA ALA A 663 -10.86 15.59 32.38
C ALA A 663 -11.86 15.81 31.25
N ASP A 664 -12.88 16.64 31.44
CA ASP A 664 -13.91 16.92 30.44
C ASP A 664 -13.32 17.49 29.12
N ASP A 665 -12.14 18.10 29.20
CA ASP A 665 -11.44 18.72 28.08
C ASP A 665 -10.08 18.09 27.78
N LEU A 666 -9.73 16.94 28.39
CA LEU A 666 -8.42 16.31 28.28
C LEU A 666 -8.54 14.81 28.08
N LYS A 667 -8.09 14.31 26.90
CA LYS A 667 -8.02 12.88 26.58
C LYS A 667 -6.56 12.43 26.48
N LEU A 668 -6.29 11.23 26.96
CA LEU A 668 -5.01 10.51 26.77
C LEU A 668 -5.30 9.24 25.98
N ILE A 669 -4.52 9.01 24.93
CA ILE A 669 -4.56 7.79 24.11
C ILE A 669 -3.21 7.08 24.26
N VAL A 670 -3.25 5.77 24.53
CA VAL A 670 -2.04 4.93 24.65
C VAL A 670 -2.29 3.63 23.89
N ASN A 671 -1.56 3.45 22.81
CA ASN A 671 -1.54 2.20 22.06
C ASN A 671 -0.11 1.64 22.14
N TYR A 672 0.03 0.37 22.47
CA TYR A 672 1.32 -0.31 22.57
C TYR A 672 1.20 -1.73 22.05
N SER A 673 2.21 -2.18 21.32
CA SER A 673 2.35 -3.58 20.98
C SER A 673 3.80 -4.05 21.13
N ARG A 674 3.95 -5.31 21.43
CA ARG A 674 5.19 -6.06 21.34
C ARG A 674 4.97 -7.30 20.51
N THR A 675 5.78 -7.47 19.46
CA THR A 675 5.69 -8.57 18.51
C THR A 675 7.03 -9.28 18.45
N ASN A 676 7.03 -10.60 18.64
CA ASN A 676 8.15 -11.47 18.34
C ASN A 676 7.73 -12.36 17.18
N SER A 677 8.22 -12.04 16.00
CA SER A 677 7.96 -12.82 14.78
C SER A 677 9.29 -13.35 14.27
N GLU A 678 9.41 -14.67 14.14
CA GLU A 678 10.65 -15.34 13.82
C GLU A 678 10.43 -16.56 12.94
N MET A 679 11.45 -16.91 12.16
CA MET A 679 11.51 -18.16 11.40
C MET A 679 11.62 -19.34 12.36
N THR A 680 10.94 -20.45 12.04
CA THR A 680 11.01 -21.70 12.82
C THR A 680 11.63 -22.84 12.01
N SER A 681 12.31 -22.50 10.91
CA SER A 681 13.07 -23.46 10.09
C SER A 681 14.24 -22.78 9.38
N ASP A 682 15.28 -23.54 9.07
CA ASP A 682 16.39 -23.09 8.25
C ASP A 682 15.97 -23.00 6.78
N VAL A 683 16.26 -21.88 6.14
CA VAL A 683 15.99 -21.64 4.71
C VAL A 683 17.21 -21.01 4.04
N PRO A 684 18.22 -21.81 3.70
CA PRO A 684 19.49 -21.31 3.14
C PRO A 684 19.31 -20.49 1.85
N SER A 685 18.27 -20.81 1.05
CA SER A 685 17.98 -20.12 -0.22
C SER A 685 17.62 -18.63 -0.06
N ILE A 686 17.15 -18.22 1.10
CA ILE A 686 16.88 -16.81 1.45
C ILE A 686 17.82 -16.28 2.52
N GLY A 687 18.78 -17.11 2.96
CA GLY A 687 19.74 -16.78 4.02
C GLY A 687 19.11 -16.67 5.42
N ALA A 688 17.99 -17.37 5.65
CA ALA A 688 17.31 -17.42 6.94
C ALA A 688 17.69 -18.68 7.71
N SER A 689 17.75 -18.56 9.04
CA SER A 689 17.94 -19.68 9.97
C SER A 689 16.81 -19.73 10.98
N ASP A 690 16.59 -20.89 11.58
CA ASP A 690 15.70 -21.06 12.73
C ASP A 690 16.05 -20.05 13.84
N GLY A 691 15.05 -19.33 14.35
CA GLY A 691 15.18 -18.24 15.31
C GLY A 691 15.54 -16.87 14.72
N ASP A 692 15.69 -16.73 13.41
CA ASP A 692 15.87 -15.42 12.78
C ASP A 692 14.59 -14.58 12.84
N ASP A 693 14.74 -13.32 13.26
CA ASP A 693 13.64 -12.35 13.24
C ASP A 693 13.10 -12.16 11.82
N MET A 694 11.78 -12.16 11.66
CA MET A 694 11.13 -11.78 10.39
C MET A 694 11.56 -10.39 9.96
N THR A 695 11.79 -10.24 8.66
CA THR A 695 12.21 -8.97 8.07
C THR A 695 11.09 -7.95 8.11
N MET A 696 11.42 -6.66 8.19
CA MET A 696 10.47 -5.52 8.21
C MET A 696 9.56 -5.46 9.45
N VAL A 697 9.82 -6.23 10.47
CA VAL A 697 9.01 -6.32 11.69
C VAL A 697 9.74 -5.69 12.87
N PRO A 698 9.29 -4.52 13.36
CA PRO A 698 9.80 -3.94 14.59
C PRO A 698 9.33 -4.77 15.80
N LYS A 699 10.23 -4.99 16.79
CA LYS A 699 9.91 -5.75 18.02
C LYS A 699 8.84 -5.10 18.88
N TYR A 700 8.62 -3.79 18.75
CA TYR A 700 7.55 -3.04 19.41
C TYR A 700 7.19 -1.82 18.57
N ASN A 701 5.94 -1.40 18.71
CA ASN A 701 5.50 -0.07 18.33
C ASN A 701 4.60 0.53 19.41
N TYR A 702 4.54 1.85 19.45
CA TYR A 702 3.63 2.57 20.34
C TYR A 702 3.14 3.86 19.71
N TYR A 703 1.98 4.28 20.18
CA TYR A 703 1.37 5.56 19.87
C TYR A 703 0.83 6.17 21.16
N LEU A 704 1.30 7.38 21.49
CA LEU A 704 0.87 8.15 22.65
C LEU A 704 0.33 9.48 22.19
N ALA A 705 -0.86 9.87 22.64
CA ALA A 705 -1.41 11.17 22.30
C ALA A 705 -2.14 11.83 23.47
N ILE A 706 -2.01 13.13 23.56
CA ILE A 706 -2.77 13.99 24.49
C ILE A 706 -3.57 14.96 23.64
N ASP A 707 -4.87 14.95 23.82
CA ASP A 707 -5.83 15.87 23.21
C ASP A 707 -6.39 16.80 24.27
N LYS A 708 -6.24 18.10 24.05
CA LYS A 708 -6.77 19.15 24.91
C LYS A 708 -7.76 20.01 24.14
N ALA A 709 -9.05 19.96 24.52
CA ALA A 709 -10.01 20.93 24.05
C ALA A 709 -9.68 22.31 24.65
N ILE A 710 -9.73 23.33 23.83
CA ILE A 710 -9.42 24.71 24.21
C ILE A 710 -10.56 25.63 23.78
N ASN A 711 -10.77 26.70 24.53
CA ASN A 711 -11.62 27.80 24.11
C ASN A 711 -10.78 29.10 24.07
N PHE A 712 -10.55 29.60 22.87
CA PHE A 712 -9.78 30.82 22.68
C PHE A 712 -10.67 31.96 22.21
N ARG A 713 -10.89 32.94 23.09
CA ARG A 713 -11.74 34.11 22.84
C ARG A 713 -13.18 33.76 22.43
N GLY A 714 -13.77 32.74 23.06
CA GLY A 714 -15.13 32.28 22.78
C GLY A 714 -15.24 31.39 21.55
N ARG A 715 -14.11 30.92 21.01
CA ARG A 715 -14.04 29.98 19.86
C ARG A 715 -13.45 28.65 20.32
N ASP A 716 -14.12 27.60 19.97
CA ASP A 716 -13.68 26.24 20.32
C ASP A 716 -12.55 25.77 19.40
N GLY A 717 -11.65 25.01 19.98
CA GLY A 717 -10.50 24.45 19.31
C GLY A 717 -9.97 23.21 20.01
N ASN A 718 -8.91 22.66 19.45
CA ASN A 718 -8.22 21.50 20.01
C ASN A 718 -6.71 21.69 19.88
N LEU A 719 -5.96 21.22 20.87
CA LEU A 719 -4.50 21.11 20.82
C LEU A 719 -4.13 19.64 21.06
N ARG A 720 -3.38 19.04 20.15
CA ARG A 720 -2.92 17.68 20.22
C ARG A 720 -1.41 17.59 20.11
N LEU A 721 -0.81 16.84 21.01
CA LEU A 721 0.57 16.37 20.92
C LEU A 721 0.54 14.85 20.84
N ASP A 722 1.19 14.28 19.83
CA ASP A 722 1.32 12.82 19.72
C ASP A 722 2.75 12.39 19.39
N VAL A 723 3.06 11.18 19.81
CA VAL A 723 4.33 10.51 19.57
C VAL A 723 4.05 9.11 19.09
N ASN A 724 4.60 8.72 17.96
CA ASN A 724 4.63 7.34 17.52
C ASN A 724 6.08 6.84 17.43
N GLY A 725 6.33 5.62 17.90
CA GLY A 725 7.66 5.04 17.94
C GLY A 725 7.68 3.59 17.47
N TYR A 726 8.81 3.22 16.88
CA TYR A 726 9.08 1.87 16.37
C TYR A 726 10.42 1.37 16.87
N GLY A 727 10.48 0.09 17.21
CA GLY A 727 11.74 -0.61 17.48
C GLY A 727 12.57 -0.80 16.21
N LYS A 728 13.85 -1.10 16.37
CA LYS A 728 14.70 -1.49 15.25
C LYS A 728 14.24 -2.80 14.60
N PHE A 729 14.50 -2.97 13.31
CA PHE A 729 14.15 -4.18 12.56
C PHE A 729 15.17 -4.48 11.46
N LYS A 730 15.23 -5.74 11.05
CA LYS A 730 16.03 -6.21 9.90
C LYS A 730 15.27 -5.95 8.61
N THR A 731 15.98 -5.59 7.54
CA THR A 731 15.38 -5.46 6.19
C THR A 731 15.55 -6.71 5.34
N HIS A 732 16.47 -7.59 5.70
CA HIS A 732 16.75 -8.88 5.04
C HIS A 732 17.19 -9.94 6.05
N PHE A 733 17.12 -11.22 5.72
CA PHE A 733 17.60 -12.32 6.58
C PHE A 733 19.12 -12.36 6.65
N ASN A 734 19.82 -12.33 5.55
CA ASN A 734 21.30 -12.36 5.52
C ASN A 734 21.89 -10.98 5.85
N VAL A 735 21.76 -10.57 7.10
CA VAL A 735 21.96 -9.18 7.56
C VAL A 735 23.42 -8.89 7.90
N LYS A 736 23.93 -7.76 7.38
CA LYS A 736 25.04 -7.03 7.98
C LYS A 736 24.47 -5.89 8.84
N ASP A 737 25.21 -5.40 9.84
CA ASP A 737 24.76 -4.32 10.75
C ASP A 737 24.17 -3.10 10.03
N GLN A 738 24.65 -2.82 8.85
CA GLN A 738 24.17 -1.72 7.99
C GLN A 738 22.78 -1.92 7.35
N ASP A 739 22.26 -3.14 7.37
CA ASP A 739 20.94 -3.48 6.84
C ASP A 739 19.83 -3.43 7.92
N ILE A 740 20.22 -3.06 9.15
CA ILE A 740 19.28 -2.84 10.24
C ILE A 740 18.76 -1.41 10.14
N ALA A 741 17.45 -1.27 10.07
CA ALA A 741 16.80 0.01 10.27
C ALA A 741 16.75 0.31 11.77
N ASP A 742 17.28 1.46 12.18
CA ASP A 742 17.25 1.89 13.56
C ASP A 742 15.81 2.16 14.02
N GLY A 743 15.56 1.95 15.32
CA GLY A 743 14.31 2.40 15.91
C GLY A 743 14.21 3.93 15.87
N TYR A 744 12.99 4.45 15.74
CA TYR A 744 12.76 5.88 15.64
C TYR A 744 11.48 6.31 16.34
N GLU A 745 11.40 7.59 16.63
CA GLU A 745 10.23 8.24 17.20
C GLU A 745 9.85 9.47 16.36
N VAL A 746 8.56 9.68 16.16
CA VAL A 746 8.03 10.87 15.48
C VAL A 746 7.12 11.62 16.43
N VAL A 747 7.44 12.86 16.71
CA VAL A 747 6.61 13.76 17.52
C VAL A 747 5.84 14.68 16.61
N ASN A 748 4.52 14.79 16.78
CA ASN A 748 3.66 15.65 16.00
C ASN A 748 2.89 16.62 16.91
N LEU A 749 2.63 17.82 16.40
CA LEU A 749 1.85 18.85 17.08
C LEU A 749 0.73 19.33 16.14
N GLN A 750 -0.48 19.39 16.65
CA GLN A 750 -1.63 19.89 15.89
C GLN A 750 -2.42 20.88 16.75
N ALA A 751 -2.91 21.93 16.10
CA ALA A 751 -3.80 22.91 16.70
C ALA A 751 -4.95 23.20 15.75
N SER A 752 -6.17 23.21 16.25
CA SER A 752 -7.34 23.59 15.48
C SER A 752 -8.13 24.69 16.19
N LEU A 753 -8.80 25.55 15.42
CA LEU A 753 -9.64 26.62 15.95
C LEU A 753 -10.83 26.84 15.03
N GLN A 754 -12.04 26.86 15.58
CA GLN A 754 -13.25 27.29 14.88
C GLN A 754 -13.21 28.82 14.69
N VAL A 755 -12.98 29.27 13.45
CA VAL A 755 -12.81 30.70 13.14
C VAL A 755 -14.11 31.41 12.77
N SER A 756 -15.11 30.63 12.29
CA SER A 756 -16.50 31.05 12.08
C SER A 756 -17.42 29.85 12.29
N GLU A 757 -18.73 30.03 12.19
CA GLU A 757 -19.70 28.93 12.31
C GLU A 757 -19.41 27.74 11.35
N ASN A 758 -18.97 28.09 10.15
CA ASN A 758 -18.76 27.11 9.06
C ASN A 758 -17.28 26.82 8.75
N THR A 759 -16.33 27.46 9.45
CA THR A 759 -14.91 27.40 9.06
C THR A 759 -14.03 27.05 10.24
N ARG A 760 -13.22 25.98 10.08
CA ARG A 760 -12.16 25.58 11.02
C ARG A 760 -10.79 25.75 10.38
N LEU A 761 -9.86 26.34 11.11
CA LEU A 761 -8.45 26.43 10.74
C LEU A 761 -7.65 25.40 11.53
N ASN A 762 -6.80 24.64 10.84
CA ASN A 762 -5.91 23.66 11.43
C ASN A 762 -4.46 23.99 11.06
N VAL A 763 -3.57 23.88 12.03
CA VAL A 763 -2.13 23.95 11.86
C VAL A 763 -1.54 22.62 12.32
N VAL A 764 -0.79 21.97 11.45
CA VAL A 764 -0.21 20.63 11.71
C VAL A 764 1.29 20.72 11.51
N VAL A 765 2.05 20.24 12.49
CA VAL A 765 3.50 20.07 12.39
C VAL A 765 3.81 18.60 12.61
N ASN A 766 4.16 17.89 11.55
CA ASN A 766 4.66 16.51 11.66
C ASN A 766 6.17 16.52 11.79
N ASN A 767 6.72 15.52 12.49
CA ASN A 767 8.14 15.40 12.78
C ASN A 767 8.69 16.71 13.39
N LEU A 768 8.09 17.12 14.51
CA LEU A 768 8.41 18.37 15.21
C LEU A 768 9.89 18.48 15.58
N LEU A 769 10.53 17.36 15.94
CA LEU A 769 11.94 17.31 16.33
C LEU A 769 12.87 17.37 15.12
N ASP A 770 12.33 17.17 13.90
CA ASP A 770 13.07 17.23 12.64
C ASP A 770 14.12 16.12 12.52
N ASP A 771 13.79 14.94 13.03
CA ASP A 771 14.65 13.77 12.94
C ASP A 771 14.64 13.19 11.54
N ARG A 772 15.79 12.80 11.03
CA ARG A 772 15.91 12.13 9.74
C ARG A 772 15.76 10.63 9.93
N ILE A 773 14.62 10.13 9.51
CA ILE A 773 14.18 8.76 9.74
C ILE A 773 14.41 7.92 8.51
N VAL A 774 15.18 6.85 8.65
CA VAL A 774 15.32 5.80 7.64
C VAL A 774 14.21 4.78 7.85
N GLN A 775 13.23 4.76 6.96
CA GLN A 775 12.15 3.78 7.00
C GLN A 775 12.58 2.43 6.46
N TYR A 776 13.47 2.42 5.47
CA TYR A 776 13.88 1.21 4.79
C TYR A 776 15.22 1.39 4.10
N LYS A 777 16.08 0.35 4.16
CA LYS A 777 17.31 0.25 3.38
C LYS A 777 17.31 -1.04 2.60
N TYR A 778 17.59 -0.97 1.33
CA TYR A 778 17.66 -2.11 0.43
C TYR A 778 19.05 -2.21 -0.21
N ALA A 779 19.71 -3.35 -0.05
CA ALA A 779 20.94 -3.65 -0.78
C ALA A 779 20.58 -4.30 -2.12
N ARG A 780 20.72 -3.58 -3.22
CA ARG A 780 20.31 -4.05 -4.55
C ARG A 780 21.24 -5.12 -5.13
N SER A 781 22.48 -5.24 -4.68
CA SER A 781 23.39 -6.28 -5.15
C SER A 781 24.48 -6.55 -4.13
N ARG A 782 24.58 -7.82 -3.71
CA ARG A 782 25.59 -8.27 -2.75
C ARG A 782 26.83 -8.88 -3.41
N ASN A 783 26.77 -9.36 -4.64
CA ASN A 783 27.78 -10.30 -5.17
C ASN A 783 28.26 -10.14 -6.60
N ILE A 784 27.96 -9.07 -7.31
CA ILE A 784 28.67 -8.84 -8.58
C ILE A 784 30.07 -8.30 -8.25
N GLY A 785 30.99 -9.21 -7.88
CA GLY A 785 32.37 -8.88 -7.51
C GLY A 785 32.45 -8.03 -6.25
N SER A 786 33.49 -8.15 -5.46
CA SER A 786 33.76 -7.52 -4.14
C SER A 786 33.59 -5.98 -4.06
N TYR A 787 32.89 -5.36 -5.00
CA TYR A 787 32.91 -3.91 -5.21
C TYR A 787 31.57 -3.18 -4.99
N TRP A 788 30.44 -3.87 -4.64
CA TRP A 788 29.10 -3.26 -4.76
C TRP A 788 28.24 -3.45 -3.51
N ASN A 789 28.19 -2.48 -2.63
CA ASN A 789 27.10 -2.28 -1.69
C ASN A 789 26.29 -1.06 -2.16
N ILE A 790 25.31 -1.29 -3.01
CA ILE A 790 24.39 -0.25 -3.46
C ILE A 790 23.19 -0.27 -2.53
N TYR A 791 22.99 0.80 -1.78
CA TYR A 791 21.84 0.97 -0.89
C TYR A 791 20.87 1.97 -1.47
N HIS A 792 19.64 1.52 -1.71
CA HIS A 792 18.51 2.41 -1.84
C HIS A 792 18.02 2.72 -0.43
N THR A 793 17.93 3.97 -0.07
CA THR A 793 17.48 4.40 1.24
C THR A 793 16.21 5.21 1.08
N TYR A 794 15.15 4.74 1.72
CA TYR A 794 13.86 5.41 1.79
C TYR A 794 13.76 6.15 3.12
N TYR A 795 13.43 7.41 3.05
CA TYR A 795 13.30 8.26 4.22
C TYR A 795 11.85 8.60 4.48
N ALA A 796 11.44 8.63 5.74
CA ALA A 796 10.19 9.29 6.12
C ALA A 796 10.25 10.78 5.74
N PRO A 797 9.10 11.43 5.59
CA PRO A 797 9.08 12.88 5.40
C PRO A 797 9.86 13.61 6.49
N ASP A 798 10.64 14.62 6.11
CA ASP A 798 11.25 15.56 7.05
C ASP A 798 10.15 16.36 7.76
N ARG A 799 10.51 17.27 8.66
CA ARG A 799 9.50 18.11 9.31
C ARG A 799 8.62 18.80 8.28
N THR A 800 7.30 18.57 8.40
CA THR A 800 6.30 19.26 7.59
C THR A 800 5.52 20.25 8.44
N VAL A 801 5.15 21.38 7.84
CA VAL A 801 4.21 22.35 8.42
C VAL A 801 3.07 22.52 7.44
N ALA A 802 1.86 22.19 7.88
CA ALA A 802 0.65 22.33 7.08
C ALA A 802 -0.32 23.33 7.72
N VAL A 803 -1.00 24.08 6.86
CA VAL A 803 -2.17 24.90 7.23
C VAL A 803 -3.34 24.39 6.41
N ARG A 804 -4.39 23.92 7.08
CA ARG A 804 -5.62 23.40 6.46
C ARG A 804 -6.81 24.23 6.91
N MET A 805 -7.62 24.61 5.96
CA MET A 805 -8.90 25.29 6.20
C MET A 805 -10.03 24.35 5.80
N ASP A 806 -10.85 23.97 6.75
CA ASP A 806 -12.03 23.14 6.56
C ASP A 806 -13.27 24.04 6.55
N TYR A 807 -14.20 23.74 5.64
CA TYR A 807 -15.48 24.41 5.51
C TYR A 807 -16.61 23.37 5.48
N SER A 808 -17.70 23.64 6.19
CA SER A 808 -18.92 22.81 6.19
C SER A 808 -20.17 23.68 6.24
N PHE A 809 -21.18 23.33 5.41
CA PHE A 809 -22.47 24.02 5.31
C PHE A 809 -23.59 22.99 5.27
#